data_3fdfe579087de369c41d2fa1988bd6cd
#
_entry.id   3fdfe579087de369c41d2fa1988bd6cd
#
_cell.length_a   1.000
_cell.length_b   1.000
_cell.length_c   1.000
_cell.angle_alpha   90.00
_cell.angle_beta   90.00
_cell.angle_gamma   90.00
#
_symmetry.space_group_name_H-M   'P 1'
#
loop_
_entity.id
_entity.type
_entity.pdbx_description
1 polymer ?
#
loop_
_entity_poly.entity_id
_entity_poly.type
_entity_poly.pdbx_seq_one_letter_code
_entity_poly.pdbx_strand_id
1 'polypeptide(L)'
;MIKITLPDGSVKEFAPGVTPMDVAISISEGFARNVISASFDGTIVETTTPLTTDGSLILYTWNDDGGKKAFWHSTSHVMAQVLEEMYPGIKLTLGPAISNGFYYDVDFEDQKITDADFKKIEDRVLAISREKHEFKLRPVSKAEALETYKDNVYKTELITNLEDGTITFCDHSTFTDLCRGGHIPNTGIIKAMKIMSVAGAYWRGDEKNKQLTRVYGISFPKQKELTEYLELLEEAKRRDHRKLGKELELFAFSSKVGQGLPLWLPKGAALRDRLEQFLKKAQKKAGYEQVVTPHIGQKELYVTSGHYAKYGADSFQPINTPAEGEEFLLKPMNCPHHCEIYNVRPWSYKDLPKRYAEFGTVYRYEQSGELHGLTRVRGFTQDDAHIFCTPDQLDQEFKNVIDLVLYVFGSLGFENFTAQISLRDQENREKYIGSDENWEKAENAIINAAADKGLKTVVAYGEAAFYGPKLDFMVKDALGRQWQLGTIQVDYNLPERFELTYKGSDDQLHTPVMIHRAPFGSMERFIAILIEHTAGKFPLWLMPEQAIILSLSEKYEIYAKKVLSLLENHEIRALIDNRNETIGKKIRDAEMQKTPFMLIVGEEEERNGTISIRRHGQEGKGNVSVTIEEFAAIVNEEISKTLKVFTV
;
A
#
# COMPACT_ATOMS: atom_id res chain seq x y z
N MET A 1 -32.87 33.53 -12.35
CA MET A 1 -32.15 32.86 -11.24
C MET A 1 -31.63 31.52 -11.75
N ILE A 2 -30.40 31.16 -11.40
CA ILE A 2 -29.85 29.82 -11.67
C ILE A 2 -29.87 29.00 -10.38
N LYS A 3 -29.99 27.69 -10.51
CA LYS A 3 -30.06 26.74 -9.40
C LYS A 3 -28.72 26.01 -9.26
N ILE A 4 -28.06 26.22 -8.12
CA ILE A 4 -26.78 25.56 -7.80
C ILE A 4 -27.07 24.46 -6.78
N THR A 5 -26.80 23.21 -7.18
CA THR A 5 -26.92 22.02 -6.32
C THR A 5 -25.59 21.73 -5.65
N LEU A 6 -25.58 21.62 -4.32
CA LEU A 6 -24.40 21.31 -3.52
C LEU A 6 -24.31 19.79 -3.23
N PRO A 7 -23.14 19.26 -2.81
CA PRO A 7 -22.94 17.82 -2.58
C PRO A 7 -23.88 17.18 -1.54
N ASP A 8 -24.42 17.96 -0.61
CA ASP A 8 -25.41 17.52 0.38
C ASP A 8 -26.85 17.44 -0.17
N GLY A 9 -27.03 17.72 -1.48
CA GLY A 9 -28.33 17.76 -2.16
C GLY A 9 -29.09 19.06 -1.97
N SER A 10 -28.57 20.03 -1.20
CA SER A 10 -29.20 21.34 -1.05
C SER A 10 -29.09 22.15 -2.34
N VAL A 11 -30.17 22.88 -2.67
CA VAL A 11 -30.24 23.74 -3.86
C VAL A 11 -30.36 25.20 -3.42
N LYS A 12 -29.51 26.05 -3.95
CA LYS A 12 -29.52 27.50 -3.73
C LYS A 12 -29.75 28.24 -5.04
N GLU A 13 -30.54 29.32 -5.01
CA GLU A 13 -30.80 30.15 -6.18
C GLU A 13 -29.99 31.44 -6.17
N PHE A 14 -29.33 31.74 -7.28
CA PHE A 14 -28.48 32.92 -7.47
C PHE A 14 -28.81 33.64 -8.78
N ALA A 15 -28.38 34.88 -8.90
CA ALA A 15 -28.37 35.58 -10.17
C ALA A 15 -27.32 34.93 -11.11
N PRO A 16 -27.57 34.86 -12.44
CA PRO A 16 -26.55 34.46 -13.39
C PRO A 16 -25.28 35.33 -13.25
N GLY A 17 -24.10 34.70 -13.29
CA GLY A 17 -22.82 35.38 -13.08
C GLY A 17 -22.28 35.25 -11.66
N VAL A 18 -22.98 34.58 -10.74
CA VAL A 18 -22.45 34.23 -9.42
C VAL A 18 -21.21 33.37 -9.57
N THR A 19 -20.21 33.59 -8.72
CA THR A 19 -18.97 32.79 -8.74
C THR A 19 -19.01 31.67 -7.68
N PRO A 20 -18.21 30.59 -7.83
CA PRO A 20 -18.04 29.59 -6.79
C PRO A 20 -17.65 30.20 -5.43
N MET A 21 -16.87 31.27 -5.42
CA MET A 21 -16.49 31.98 -4.20
C MET A 21 -17.68 32.69 -3.57
N ASP A 22 -18.56 33.31 -4.35
CA ASP A 22 -19.81 33.94 -3.83
C ASP A 22 -20.74 32.90 -3.21
N VAL A 23 -20.82 31.70 -3.84
CA VAL A 23 -21.58 30.58 -3.27
C VAL A 23 -20.97 30.15 -1.94
N ALA A 24 -19.64 30.03 -1.87
CA ALA A 24 -18.92 29.67 -0.63
C ALA A 24 -19.20 30.69 0.50
N ILE A 25 -19.16 32.00 0.19
CA ILE A 25 -19.48 33.08 1.11
C ILE A 25 -20.95 32.98 1.60
N SER A 26 -21.87 32.62 0.71
CA SER A 26 -23.29 32.43 1.06
C SER A 26 -23.52 31.25 2.02
N ILE A 27 -22.59 30.30 2.10
CA ILE A 27 -22.63 29.20 3.07
C ILE A 27 -22.10 29.70 4.41
N SER A 28 -20.85 30.17 4.44
CA SER A 28 -20.27 30.91 5.56
C SER A 28 -18.95 31.56 5.18
N GLU A 29 -18.64 32.72 5.78
CA GLU A 29 -17.33 33.37 5.59
C GLU A 29 -16.14 32.51 6.06
N GLY A 30 -16.35 31.73 7.12
CA GLY A 30 -15.35 30.82 7.66
C GLY A 30 -15.00 29.68 6.69
N PHE A 31 -16.00 29.14 6.01
CA PHE A 31 -15.82 28.12 4.97
C PHE A 31 -15.15 28.72 3.73
N ALA A 32 -15.64 29.85 3.24
CA ALA A 32 -15.11 30.54 2.06
C ALA A 32 -13.59 30.82 2.14
N ARG A 33 -13.07 31.17 3.33
CA ARG A 33 -11.63 31.36 3.55
C ARG A 33 -10.77 30.13 3.32
N ASN A 34 -11.37 28.94 3.36
CA ASN A 34 -10.68 27.65 3.15
C ASN A 34 -10.90 27.09 1.75
N VAL A 35 -11.84 27.64 0.98
CA VAL A 35 -12.12 27.21 -0.39
C VAL A 35 -11.01 27.70 -1.30
N ILE A 36 -10.35 26.77 -2.00
CA ILE A 36 -9.20 27.05 -2.86
C ILE A 36 -9.40 26.60 -4.31
N SER A 37 -10.43 25.80 -4.61
CA SER A 37 -10.76 25.36 -5.96
C SER A 37 -12.24 24.95 -6.02
N ALA A 38 -12.77 24.73 -7.22
CA ALA A 38 -14.14 24.26 -7.41
C ALA A 38 -14.28 23.37 -8.64
N SER A 39 -15.36 22.58 -8.71
CA SER A 39 -15.83 21.97 -9.95
C SER A 39 -17.32 22.24 -10.17
N PHE A 40 -17.69 22.47 -11.40
CA PHE A 40 -19.06 22.68 -11.85
C PHE A 40 -19.41 21.62 -12.91
N ASP A 41 -20.44 20.83 -12.63
CA ASP A 41 -20.85 19.67 -13.45
C ASP A 41 -19.68 18.74 -13.80
N GLY A 42 -18.82 18.46 -12.79
CA GLY A 42 -17.64 17.60 -12.94
C GLY A 42 -16.44 18.23 -13.63
N THR A 43 -16.57 19.46 -14.15
CA THR A 43 -15.46 20.21 -14.76
C THR A 43 -14.84 21.15 -13.74
N ILE A 44 -13.50 21.13 -13.62
CA ILE A 44 -12.75 22.04 -12.74
C ILE A 44 -12.92 23.49 -13.27
N VAL A 45 -13.25 24.40 -12.36
CA VAL A 45 -13.41 25.81 -12.66
C VAL A 45 -12.65 26.67 -11.65
N GLU A 46 -12.27 27.88 -12.05
CA GLU A 46 -11.68 28.85 -11.12
C GLU A 46 -12.75 29.31 -10.10
N THR A 47 -12.32 29.59 -8.88
CA THR A 47 -13.26 30.09 -7.85
C THR A 47 -13.90 31.44 -8.21
N THR A 48 -13.35 32.14 -9.18
CA THR A 48 -13.83 33.42 -9.74
C THR A 48 -14.59 33.28 -11.05
N THR A 49 -14.78 32.05 -11.58
CA THR A 49 -15.49 31.83 -12.83
C THR A 49 -16.98 32.15 -12.68
N PRO A 50 -17.58 33.02 -13.53
CA PRO A 50 -19.00 33.29 -13.49
C PRO A 50 -19.83 32.07 -13.93
N LEU A 51 -20.76 31.62 -13.10
CA LEU A 51 -21.70 30.55 -13.40
C LEU A 51 -22.97 31.15 -14.01
N THR A 52 -23.39 30.64 -15.18
CA THR A 52 -24.51 31.21 -15.94
C THR A 52 -25.66 30.24 -16.15
N THR A 53 -25.52 28.98 -15.78
CA THR A 53 -26.49 27.90 -15.94
C THR A 53 -26.77 27.20 -14.63
N ASP A 54 -27.87 26.48 -14.55
CA ASP A 54 -28.12 25.50 -13.49
C ASP A 54 -27.02 24.41 -13.53
N GLY A 55 -26.62 23.89 -12.35
CA GLY A 55 -25.62 22.83 -12.30
C GLY A 55 -25.23 22.42 -10.89
N SER A 56 -24.39 21.40 -10.81
CA SER A 56 -23.85 20.86 -9.56
C SER A 56 -22.48 21.48 -9.27
N LEU A 57 -22.32 22.08 -8.08
CA LEU A 57 -21.09 22.75 -7.65
C LEU A 57 -20.46 22.02 -6.47
N ILE A 58 -19.19 21.65 -6.61
CA ILE A 58 -18.36 21.15 -5.51
C ILE A 58 -17.29 22.19 -5.20
N LEU A 59 -17.17 22.56 -3.94
CA LEU A 59 -16.18 23.51 -3.44
C LEU A 59 -15.10 22.73 -2.69
N TYR A 60 -13.83 22.88 -3.11
CA TYR A 60 -12.70 22.14 -2.57
C TYR A 60 -11.88 22.99 -1.62
N THR A 61 -11.51 22.38 -0.50
CA THR A 61 -10.53 22.91 0.47
C THR A 61 -9.19 22.18 0.32
N TRP A 62 -8.17 22.58 1.09
CA TRP A 62 -6.89 21.86 1.17
C TRP A 62 -7.03 20.39 1.59
N ASN A 63 -8.08 20.03 2.33
CA ASN A 63 -8.28 18.65 2.79
C ASN A 63 -8.82 17.72 1.70
N ASP A 64 -9.33 18.31 0.61
CA ASP A 64 -9.91 17.57 -0.51
C ASP A 64 -8.86 17.31 -1.60
N ASP A 65 -8.96 16.17 -2.28
CA ASP A 65 -8.03 15.84 -3.37
C ASP A 65 -8.07 16.84 -4.53
N GLY A 66 -9.28 17.37 -4.84
CA GLY A 66 -9.45 18.42 -5.84
C GLY A 66 -8.72 19.71 -5.44
N GLY A 67 -8.80 20.08 -4.15
CA GLY A 67 -8.09 21.24 -3.61
C GLY A 67 -6.57 21.06 -3.63
N LYS A 68 -6.06 19.90 -3.21
CA LYS A 68 -4.62 19.59 -3.27
C LYS A 68 -4.08 19.63 -4.70
N LYS A 69 -4.82 19.06 -5.66
CA LYS A 69 -4.43 19.10 -7.07
C LYS A 69 -4.31 20.53 -7.59
N ALA A 70 -5.31 21.38 -7.31
CA ALA A 70 -5.28 22.80 -7.70
C ALA A 70 -4.11 23.55 -7.03
N PHE A 71 -3.86 23.28 -5.75
CA PHE A 71 -2.78 23.90 -5.00
C PHE A 71 -1.39 23.55 -5.57
N TRP A 72 -1.14 22.27 -5.80
CA TRP A 72 0.13 21.81 -6.35
C TRP A 72 0.33 22.24 -7.81
N HIS A 73 -0.74 22.21 -8.60
CA HIS A 73 -0.71 22.70 -9.97
C HIS A 73 -0.37 24.20 -10.01
N SER A 74 -1.01 25.01 -9.17
CA SER A 74 -0.67 26.44 -9.07
C SER A 74 0.76 26.68 -8.60
N THR A 75 1.26 25.88 -7.65
CA THR A 75 2.65 25.98 -7.20
C THR A 75 3.63 25.61 -8.30
N SER A 76 3.28 24.65 -9.18
CA SER A 76 4.13 24.28 -10.32
C SER A 76 4.34 25.46 -11.29
N HIS A 77 3.30 26.27 -11.52
CA HIS A 77 3.43 27.50 -12.33
C HIS A 77 4.34 28.55 -11.67
N VAL A 78 4.23 28.76 -10.35
CA VAL A 78 5.12 29.69 -9.64
C VAL A 78 6.57 29.17 -9.67
N MET A 79 6.77 27.85 -9.54
CA MET A 79 8.10 27.26 -9.69
C MET A 79 8.63 27.45 -11.12
N ALA A 80 7.79 27.26 -12.14
CA ALA A 80 8.16 27.45 -13.54
C ALA A 80 8.61 28.88 -13.83
N GLN A 81 7.90 29.89 -13.29
CA GLN A 81 8.32 31.27 -13.35
C GLN A 81 9.75 31.47 -12.79
N VAL A 82 9.99 30.92 -11.59
CA VAL A 82 11.30 31.03 -10.94
C VAL A 82 12.40 30.33 -11.74
N LEU A 83 12.11 29.16 -12.31
CA LEU A 83 13.06 28.45 -13.17
C LEU A 83 13.41 29.29 -14.42
N GLU A 84 12.42 29.90 -15.05
CA GLU A 84 12.64 30.80 -16.22
C GLU A 84 13.42 32.06 -15.85
N GLU A 85 13.14 32.67 -14.68
CA GLU A 85 13.89 33.82 -14.15
C GLU A 85 15.37 33.47 -13.87
N MET A 86 15.64 32.28 -13.30
CA MET A 86 16.99 31.86 -12.89
C MET A 86 17.84 31.28 -14.04
N TYR A 87 17.17 30.69 -15.03
CA TYR A 87 17.80 30.00 -16.16
C TYR A 87 17.28 30.58 -17.50
N PRO A 88 17.70 31.76 -17.93
CA PRO A 88 17.20 32.37 -19.17
C PRO A 88 17.38 31.45 -20.38
N GLY A 89 16.35 31.34 -21.21
CA GLY A 89 16.38 30.57 -22.46
C GLY A 89 16.01 29.10 -22.33
N ILE A 90 15.68 28.62 -21.14
CA ILE A 90 15.13 27.27 -20.97
C ILE A 90 13.78 27.11 -21.66
N LYS A 91 13.38 25.86 -21.94
CA LYS A 91 12.07 25.58 -22.53
C LYS A 91 11.20 24.81 -21.53
N LEU A 92 10.21 25.49 -21.01
CA LEU A 92 9.22 24.92 -20.11
C LEU A 92 8.26 24.06 -20.91
N THR A 93 7.86 22.91 -20.35
CA THR A 93 6.94 21.98 -21.03
C THR A 93 5.61 21.81 -20.29
N LEU A 94 5.52 20.89 -19.34
CA LEU A 94 4.32 20.54 -18.57
C LEU A 94 4.62 20.46 -17.08
N GLY A 95 3.68 20.95 -16.25
CA GLY A 95 3.78 20.95 -14.79
C GLY A 95 2.53 20.44 -14.08
N PRO A 96 2.16 19.14 -14.20
CA PRO A 96 0.98 18.62 -13.54
C PRO A 96 1.18 18.39 -12.04
N ALA A 97 0.07 18.44 -11.30
CA ALA A 97 0.01 17.86 -9.97
C ALA A 97 0.04 16.32 -10.05
N ILE A 98 0.66 15.68 -9.08
CA ILE A 98 0.68 14.23 -8.88
C ILE A 98 0.11 13.89 -7.50
N SER A 99 0.02 12.60 -7.16
CA SER A 99 -0.57 12.14 -5.89
C SER A 99 0.07 12.76 -4.63
N ASN A 100 1.38 13.06 -4.68
CA ASN A 100 2.11 13.65 -3.56
C ASN A 100 3.00 14.81 -4.04
N GLY A 101 2.39 15.93 -4.42
CA GLY A 101 3.10 17.11 -4.89
C GLY A 101 2.91 17.37 -6.39
N PHE A 102 3.92 17.85 -7.04
CA PHE A 102 3.92 18.22 -8.45
C PHE A 102 5.31 18.06 -9.06
N TYR A 103 5.37 18.14 -10.37
CA TYR A 103 6.66 18.31 -11.06
C TYR A 103 6.52 19.35 -12.18
N TYR A 104 7.65 19.77 -12.72
CA TYR A 104 7.71 20.50 -13.99
C TYR A 104 8.83 19.91 -14.85
N ASP A 105 8.52 19.60 -16.11
CA ASP A 105 9.49 19.12 -17.09
C ASP A 105 10.10 20.30 -17.84
N VAL A 106 11.41 20.38 -17.86
CA VAL A 106 12.17 21.52 -18.39
C VAL A 106 13.31 21.04 -19.28
N ASP A 107 13.42 21.64 -20.44
CA ASP A 107 14.63 21.55 -21.23
C ASP A 107 15.56 22.70 -20.84
N PHE A 108 16.59 22.38 -20.08
CA PHE A 108 17.58 23.37 -19.63
C PHE A 108 18.62 23.75 -20.70
N GLU A 109 18.48 23.21 -21.93
CA GLU A 109 19.47 23.35 -23.01
C GLU A 109 20.88 22.97 -22.53
N ASP A 110 21.82 23.90 -22.49
CA ASP A 110 23.19 23.70 -22.03
C ASP A 110 23.39 23.97 -20.52
N GLN A 111 22.32 24.37 -19.80
CA GLN A 111 22.36 24.67 -18.37
C GLN A 111 22.00 23.43 -17.53
N LYS A 112 22.31 23.47 -16.25
CA LYS A 112 21.98 22.37 -15.31
C LYS A 112 21.55 22.95 -13.98
N ILE A 113 20.43 22.40 -13.46
CA ILE A 113 20.00 22.60 -12.08
C ILE A 113 20.79 21.67 -11.16
N THR A 114 21.21 22.16 -10.00
CA THR A 114 21.95 21.42 -8.98
C THR A 114 21.28 21.57 -7.62
N ASP A 115 21.62 20.70 -6.67
CA ASP A 115 21.09 20.77 -5.30
C ASP A 115 21.38 22.13 -4.61
N ALA A 116 22.45 22.81 -5.00
CA ALA A 116 22.79 24.12 -4.48
C ALA A 116 21.79 25.22 -4.89
N ASP A 117 21.01 25.00 -5.94
CA ASP A 117 20.03 25.93 -6.46
C ASP A 117 18.65 25.74 -5.79
N PHE A 118 18.38 24.57 -5.20
CA PHE A 118 17.07 24.22 -4.62
C PHE A 118 16.60 25.30 -3.64
N LYS A 119 17.45 25.64 -2.69
CA LYS A 119 17.10 26.64 -1.67
C LYS A 119 16.81 28.03 -2.27
N LYS A 120 17.54 28.44 -3.30
CA LYS A 120 17.33 29.74 -3.99
C LYS A 120 15.97 29.75 -4.71
N ILE A 121 15.61 28.62 -5.37
CA ILE A 121 14.32 28.46 -6.05
C ILE A 121 13.20 28.49 -5.03
N GLU A 122 13.31 27.72 -3.94
CA GLU A 122 12.32 27.68 -2.85
C GLU A 122 12.07 29.07 -2.26
N ASP A 123 13.14 29.80 -1.93
CA ASP A 123 13.06 31.14 -1.36
C ASP A 123 12.43 32.15 -2.33
N ARG A 124 12.73 32.06 -3.64
CA ARG A 124 12.15 32.92 -4.66
C ARG A 124 10.66 32.60 -4.89
N VAL A 125 10.27 31.34 -4.94
CA VAL A 125 8.84 30.93 -5.00
C VAL A 125 8.07 31.52 -3.83
N LEU A 126 8.61 31.43 -2.61
CA LEU A 126 7.96 31.99 -1.42
C LEU A 126 7.95 33.53 -1.42
N ALA A 127 8.93 34.18 -2.06
CA ALA A 127 8.91 35.63 -2.23
C ALA A 127 7.75 36.05 -3.16
N ILE A 128 7.63 35.45 -4.34
CA ILE A 128 6.50 35.67 -5.27
C ILE A 128 5.16 35.39 -4.59
N SER A 129 5.10 34.30 -3.79
CA SER A 129 3.89 33.95 -3.07
C SER A 129 3.41 35.03 -2.09
N ARG A 130 4.34 35.74 -1.43
CA ARG A 130 4.02 36.85 -0.50
C ARG A 130 3.40 38.05 -1.21
N GLU A 131 3.61 38.21 -2.49
CA GLU A 131 3.05 39.30 -3.32
C GLU A 131 1.57 39.07 -3.62
N LYS A 132 1.03 37.85 -3.42
CA LYS A 132 -0.39 37.47 -3.55
C LYS A 132 -0.96 37.72 -4.96
N HIS A 133 -0.24 37.37 -5.99
CA HIS A 133 -0.71 37.47 -7.38
C HIS A 133 -1.88 36.53 -7.63
N GLU A 134 -2.93 37.04 -8.27
CA GLU A 134 -4.06 36.23 -8.73
C GLU A 134 -3.68 35.40 -9.94
N PHE A 135 -4.24 34.19 -10.04
CA PHE A 135 -4.19 33.39 -11.26
C PHE A 135 -5.35 33.77 -12.15
N LYS A 136 -5.05 34.17 -13.39
CA LYS A 136 -6.04 34.64 -14.38
C LYS A 136 -6.01 33.74 -15.60
N LEU A 137 -7.08 32.98 -15.78
CA LEU A 137 -7.26 32.16 -16.97
C LEU A 137 -7.90 33.00 -18.08
N ARG A 138 -7.26 33.06 -19.25
CA ARG A 138 -7.80 33.77 -20.40
C ARG A 138 -7.79 32.93 -21.68
N PRO A 139 -8.87 32.94 -22.48
CA PRO A 139 -8.87 32.31 -23.79
C PRO A 139 -7.97 33.08 -24.75
N VAL A 140 -7.28 32.33 -25.62
CA VAL A 140 -6.43 32.88 -26.67
C VAL A 140 -6.70 32.17 -27.99
N SER A 141 -6.47 32.87 -29.11
CA SER A 141 -6.52 32.23 -30.43
C SER A 141 -5.28 31.34 -30.64
N LYS A 142 -5.45 30.32 -31.47
CA LYS A 142 -4.34 29.43 -31.84
C LYS A 142 -3.16 30.20 -32.46
N ALA A 143 -3.46 31.23 -33.24
CA ALA A 143 -2.42 32.11 -33.83
C ALA A 143 -1.64 32.86 -32.75
N GLU A 144 -2.31 33.48 -31.76
CA GLU A 144 -1.66 34.13 -30.62
C GLU A 144 -0.80 33.17 -29.84
N ALA A 145 -1.34 31.97 -29.56
CA ALA A 145 -0.64 30.93 -28.78
C ALA A 145 0.63 30.45 -29.49
N LEU A 146 0.57 30.21 -30.80
CA LEU A 146 1.75 29.83 -31.60
C LEU A 146 2.79 30.92 -31.69
N GLU A 147 2.38 32.20 -31.80
CA GLU A 147 3.33 33.33 -31.83
C GLU A 147 4.01 33.50 -30.47
N THR A 148 3.24 33.36 -29.35
CA THR A 148 3.80 33.48 -28.00
C THR A 148 4.87 32.42 -27.73
N TYR A 149 4.66 31.18 -28.19
CA TYR A 149 5.57 30.06 -27.93
C TYR A 149 6.40 29.65 -29.16
N LYS A 150 6.59 30.50 -30.16
CA LYS A 150 7.30 30.18 -31.42
C LYS A 150 8.71 29.59 -31.21
N ASP A 151 9.39 30.01 -30.13
CA ASP A 151 10.75 29.57 -29.78
C ASP A 151 10.76 28.35 -28.84
N ASN A 152 9.55 27.84 -28.42
CA ASN A 152 9.40 26.68 -27.57
C ASN A 152 8.77 25.51 -28.34
N VAL A 153 9.61 24.63 -28.86
CA VAL A 153 9.18 23.49 -29.70
C VAL A 153 8.15 22.58 -29.02
N TYR A 154 8.23 22.41 -27.71
CA TYR A 154 7.34 21.54 -26.95
C TYR A 154 5.94 22.14 -26.83
N LYS A 155 5.84 23.43 -26.47
CA LYS A 155 4.55 24.10 -26.38
C LYS A 155 3.92 24.34 -27.75
N THR A 156 4.72 24.63 -28.77
CA THR A 156 4.26 24.73 -30.15
C THR A 156 3.67 23.40 -30.62
N GLU A 157 4.31 22.27 -30.33
CA GLU A 157 3.78 20.95 -30.63
C GLU A 157 2.44 20.70 -29.92
N LEU A 158 2.34 21.02 -28.62
CA LEU A 158 1.09 20.87 -27.86
C LEU A 158 -0.03 21.74 -28.45
N ILE A 159 0.23 23.01 -28.73
CA ILE A 159 -0.74 23.97 -29.27
C ILE A 159 -1.22 23.52 -30.66
N THR A 160 -0.32 23.00 -31.50
CA THR A 160 -0.66 22.53 -32.85
C THR A 160 -1.74 21.43 -32.82
N ASN A 161 -1.75 20.58 -31.79
CA ASN A 161 -2.70 19.50 -31.60
C ASN A 161 -4.00 19.91 -30.89
N LEU A 162 -4.14 21.17 -30.45
CA LEU A 162 -5.35 21.70 -29.84
C LEU A 162 -6.28 22.34 -30.88
N GLU A 163 -7.59 22.27 -30.62
CA GLU A 163 -8.60 22.96 -31.42
C GLU A 163 -8.60 24.46 -31.11
N ASP A 164 -8.78 25.29 -32.14
CA ASP A 164 -8.92 26.74 -31.95
C ASP A 164 -10.19 27.04 -31.14
N GLY A 165 -10.11 27.99 -30.22
CA GLY A 165 -11.19 28.31 -29.27
C GLY A 165 -11.17 27.50 -27.98
N THR A 166 -10.33 26.45 -27.85
CA THR A 166 -10.16 25.68 -26.62
C THR A 166 -8.87 26.01 -25.86
N ILE A 167 -8.06 26.90 -26.41
CA ILE A 167 -6.73 27.23 -25.88
C ILE A 167 -6.85 28.34 -24.85
N THR A 168 -6.28 28.11 -23.69
CA THR A 168 -6.24 29.07 -22.59
C THR A 168 -4.82 29.27 -22.06
N PHE A 169 -4.54 30.48 -21.65
CA PHE A 169 -3.33 30.84 -20.92
C PHE A 169 -3.68 31.17 -19.47
N CYS A 170 -2.80 30.82 -18.57
CA CYS A 170 -2.85 31.24 -17.18
C CYS A 170 -1.76 32.30 -16.94
N ASP A 171 -2.20 33.47 -16.54
CA ASP A 171 -1.33 34.59 -16.19
C ASP A 171 -1.26 34.75 -14.68
N HIS A 172 -0.06 34.95 -14.14
CA HIS A 172 0.15 35.43 -12.77
C HIS A 172 1.47 36.19 -12.69
N SER A 173 1.53 37.25 -11.91
CA SER A 173 2.71 38.13 -11.86
C SER A 173 3.15 38.55 -13.29
N THR A 174 4.38 38.25 -13.66
CA THR A 174 4.96 38.48 -14.99
C THR A 174 5.02 37.24 -15.87
N PHE A 175 4.40 36.13 -15.42
CA PHE A 175 4.51 34.81 -16.05
C PHE A 175 3.21 34.43 -16.73
N THR A 176 3.33 33.84 -17.90
CA THR A 176 2.22 33.25 -18.69
C THR A 176 2.52 31.80 -19.02
N ASP A 177 1.55 30.92 -18.79
CA ASP A 177 1.67 29.51 -19.18
C ASP A 177 0.47 28.99 -19.96
N LEU A 178 0.72 28.03 -20.86
CA LEU A 178 -0.33 27.26 -21.53
C LEU A 178 -0.99 26.33 -20.52
N CYS A 179 -2.26 26.55 -20.18
CA CYS A 179 -2.94 25.83 -19.11
C CYS A 179 -4.44 25.71 -19.36
N ARG A 180 -5.05 24.65 -18.81
CA ARG A 180 -6.49 24.40 -18.88
C ARG A 180 -7.27 24.91 -17.67
N GLY A 181 -6.61 25.52 -16.68
CA GLY A 181 -7.24 26.01 -15.46
C GLY A 181 -7.10 25.05 -14.26
N GLY A 182 -7.85 25.36 -13.22
CA GLY A 182 -7.81 24.62 -11.95
C GLY A 182 -6.77 25.17 -10.98
N HIS A 183 -6.74 26.50 -10.81
CA HIS A 183 -5.81 27.19 -9.93
C HIS A 183 -6.46 27.61 -8.60
N ILE A 184 -5.59 27.85 -7.62
CA ILE A 184 -5.98 28.53 -6.37
C ILE A 184 -6.21 30.01 -6.62
N PRO A 185 -6.97 30.73 -5.75
CA PRO A 185 -7.32 32.14 -5.98
C PRO A 185 -6.13 33.07 -6.14
N ASN A 186 -5.06 32.86 -5.41
CA ASN A 186 -3.83 33.65 -5.51
C ASN A 186 -2.63 32.92 -4.93
N THR A 187 -1.42 33.34 -5.32
CA THR A 187 -0.15 32.76 -4.86
C THR A 187 0.05 32.85 -3.34
N GLY A 188 -0.60 33.80 -2.66
CA GLY A 188 -0.44 34.06 -1.23
C GLY A 188 -0.91 32.91 -0.32
N ILE A 189 -1.60 31.91 -0.86
CA ILE A 189 -2.00 30.70 -0.13
C ILE A 189 -0.81 29.74 0.03
N ILE A 190 0.19 29.79 -0.85
CA ILE A 190 1.41 28.98 -0.81
C ILE A 190 2.32 29.53 0.30
N LYS A 191 2.44 28.82 1.43
CA LYS A 191 3.26 29.26 2.58
C LYS A 191 4.53 28.46 2.77
N ALA A 192 4.61 27.29 2.18
CA ALA A 192 5.76 26.41 2.29
C ALA A 192 5.92 25.60 1.00
N MET A 193 7.16 25.44 0.56
CA MET A 193 7.51 24.67 -0.63
C MET A 193 8.89 24.04 -0.46
N LYS A 194 9.07 22.86 -1.02
CA LYS A 194 10.33 22.12 -1.04
C LYS A 194 10.54 21.48 -2.40
N ILE A 195 11.74 21.62 -2.99
CA ILE A 195 12.18 20.77 -4.10
C ILE A 195 12.60 19.41 -3.52
N MET A 196 12.00 18.36 -4.04
CA MET A 196 12.20 17.01 -3.52
C MET A 196 13.32 16.27 -4.24
N SER A 197 13.40 16.40 -5.56
CA SER A 197 14.40 15.73 -6.38
C SER A 197 14.38 16.28 -7.80
N VAL A 198 15.42 15.92 -8.55
CA VAL A 198 15.54 16.14 -9.99
C VAL A 198 15.81 14.80 -10.67
N ALA A 199 15.15 14.52 -11.78
CA ALA A 199 15.33 13.30 -12.56
C ALA A 199 15.27 13.56 -14.07
N GLY A 200 15.86 12.69 -14.87
CA GLY A 200 15.65 12.69 -16.32
C GLY A 200 14.27 12.13 -16.68
N ALA A 201 13.60 12.74 -17.65
CA ALA A 201 12.35 12.25 -18.21
C ALA A 201 12.34 12.48 -19.72
N TYR A 202 11.92 11.48 -20.51
CA TYR A 202 11.79 11.66 -21.94
C TYR A 202 10.51 12.41 -22.30
N TRP A 203 10.59 13.31 -23.27
CA TRP A 203 9.42 14.00 -23.77
C TRP A 203 8.34 13.00 -24.21
N ARG A 204 7.12 13.17 -23.70
CA ARG A 204 5.97 12.24 -23.89
C ARG A 204 6.23 10.78 -23.44
N GLY A 205 7.23 10.53 -22.61
CA GLY A 205 7.55 9.20 -22.13
C GLY A 205 8.19 8.26 -23.18
N ASP A 206 8.54 8.76 -24.35
CA ASP A 206 9.18 7.99 -25.42
C ASP A 206 10.69 8.19 -25.35
N GLU A 207 11.46 7.13 -25.16
CA GLU A 207 12.93 7.14 -25.07
C GLU A 207 13.63 7.62 -26.37
N LYS A 208 12.91 7.67 -27.48
CA LYS A 208 13.41 8.23 -28.74
C LYS A 208 13.40 9.76 -28.76
N ASN A 209 12.64 10.38 -27.90
CA ASN A 209 12.55 11.83 -27.79
C ASN A 209 13.68 12.39 -26.89
N LYS A 210 13.85 13.74 -26.95
CA LYS A 210 14.82 14.43 -26.11
C LYS A 210 14.56 14.15 -24.62
N GLN A 211 15.61 13.88 -23.89
CA GLN A 211 15.57 13.77 -22.43
C GLN A 211 15.50 15.17 -21.82
N LEU A 212 14.47 15.41 -21.03
CA LEU A 212 14.22 16.62 -20.26
C LEU A 212 14.65 16.40 -18.80
N THR A 213 14.72 17.49 -18.05
CA THR A 213 14.92 17.48 -16.61
C THR A 213 13.57 17.68 -15.91
N ARG A 214 13.15 16.71 -15.13
CA ARG A 214 11.95 16.77 -14.30
C ARG A 214 12.30 17.22 -12.90
N VAL A 215 11.77 18.37 -12.50
CA VAL A 215 11.95 18.95 -11.17
C VAL A 215 10.73 18.65 -10.33
N TYR A 216 10.89 17.81 -9.30
CA TYR A 216 9.80 17.45 -8.37
C TYR A 216 9.74 18.42 -7.20
N GLY A 217 8.54 18.87 -6.86
CA GLY A 217 8.27 19.74 -5.73
C GLY A 217 7.06 19.32 -4.93
N ILE A 218 7.02 19.79 -3.68
CA ILE A 218 5.84 19.69 -2.82
C ILE A 218 5.62 21.02 -2.11
N SER A 219 4.36 21.38 -1.88
CA SER A 219 4.00 22.63 -1.21
C SER A 219 2.81 22.46 -0.29
N PHE A 220 2.71 23.36 0.69
CA PHE A 220 1.69 23.33 1.73
C PHE A 220 1.18 24.74 2.05
N PRO A 221 -0.09 24.86 2.52
CA PRO A 221 -0.63 26.14 3.01
C PRO A 221 -0.05 26.57 4.36
N LYS A 222 0.71 25.70 5.04
CA LYS A 222 1.37 26.02 6.32
C LYS A 222 2.75 25.39 6.40
N GLN A 223 3.71 26.14 6.96
CA GLN A 223 5.08 25.67 7.17
C GLN A 223 5.13 24.43 8.08
N LYS A 224 4.25 24.36 9.09
CA LYS A 224 4.17 23.21 10.00
C LYS A 224 3.86 21.92 9.25
N GLU A 225 2.92 21.95 8.30
CA GLU A 225 2.53 20.78 7.50
C GLU A 225 3.69 20.28 6.62
N LEU A 226 4.50 21.19 6.04
CA LEU A 226 5.71 20.79 5.33
C LEU A 226 6.73 20.12 6.26
N THR A 227 6.94 20.69 7.46
CA THR A 227 7.88 20.12 8.44
C THR A 227 7.45 18.70 8.84
N GLU A 228 6.19 18.52 9.22
CA GLU A 228 5.61 17.21 9.57
C GLU A 228 5.73 16.20 8.42
N TYR A 229 5.49 16.64 7.18
CA TYR A 229 5.65 15.80 6.00
C TYR A 229 7.10 15.36 5.77
N LEU A 230 8.06 16.27 5.92
CA LEU A 230 9.48 15.94 5.76
C LEU A 230 9.97 15.00 6.87
N GLU A 231 9.53 15.20 8.11
CA GLU A 231 9.81 14.30 9.23
C GLU A 231 9.24 12.89 8.97
N LEU A 232 8.00 12.82 8.44
CA LEU A 232 7.38 11.55 8.06
C LEU A 232 8.16 10.84 6.96
N LEU A 233 8.66 11.58 5.95
CA LEU A 233 9.48 11.00 4.89
C LEU A 233 10.82 10.46 5.40
N GLU A 234 11.49 11.19 6.31
CA GLU A 234 12.74 10.71 6.91
C GLU A 234 12.50 9.47 7.79
N GLU A 235 11.39 9.44 8.52
CA GLU A 235 11.01 8.27 9.28
C GLU A 235 10.67 7.08 8.35
N ALA A 236 10.00 7.32 7.21
CA ALA A 236 9.74 6.30 6.20
C ALA A 236 11.04 5.70 5.65
N LYS A 237 12.04 6.54 5.35
CA LYS A 237 13.37 6.07 4.91
C LYS A 237 14.08 5.23 5.99
N ARG A 238 13.96 5.63 7.26
CA ARG A 238 14.55 4.86 8.37
C ARG A 238 13.90 3.49 8.54
N ARG A 239 12.58 3.38 8.29
CA ARG A 239 11.79 2.16 8.43
C ARG A 239 11.75 1.29 7.17
N ASP A 240 12.30 1.76 6.06
CA ASP A 240 12.26 1.02 4.77
C ASP A 240 12.68 -0.45 4.97
N HIS A 241 11.78 -1.38 4.63
CA HIS A 241 11.99 -2.81 4.82
C HIS A 241 13.22 -3.34 4.08
N ARG A 242 13.63 -2.71 2.96
CA ARG A 242 14.82 -3.11 2.21
C ARG A 242 16.10 -2.80 3.01
N LYS A 243 16.12 -1.65 3.69
CA LYS A 243 17.21 -1.24 4.57
C LYS A 243 17.24 -2.10 5.82
N LEU A 244 16.13 -2.16 6.56
CA LEU A 244 16.02 -2.92 7.79
C LEU A 244 16.18 -4.43 7.55
N GLY A 245 15.62 -4.96 6.46
CA GLY A 245 15.78 -6.37 6.10
C GLY A 245 17.23 -6.78 5.85
N LYS A 246 18.04 -5.88 5.28
CA LYS A 246 19.48 -6.08 5.12
C LYS A 246 20.22 -5.96 6.47
N GLU A 247 19.92 -4.93 7.26
CA GLU A 247 20.56 -4.69 8.56
C GLU A 247 20.26 -5.80 9.58
N LEU A 248 19.03 -6.34 9.56
CA LEU A 248 18.57 -7.42 10.41
C LEU A 248 18.81 -8.83 9.81
N GLU A 249 19.43 -8.92 8.65
CA GLU A 249 19.74 -10.20 7.96
C GLU A 249 18.49 -11.07 7.72
N LEU A 250 17.38 -10.47 7.26
CA LEU A 250 16.12 -11.18 7.06
C LEU A 250 15.99 -11.79 5.65
N PHE A 251 16.38 -11.05 4.63
CA PHE A 251 16.29 -11.50 3.23
C PHE A 251 17.33 -10.83 2.33
N ALA A 252 17.52 -11.40 1.14
CA ALA A 252 18.38 -10.85 0.11
C ALA A 252 17.79 -11.07 -1.28
N PHE A 253 18.26 -10.30 -2.27
CA PHE A 253 18.02 -10.51 -3.69
C PHE A 253 19.32 -10.79 -4.41
N SER A 254 19.28 -11.66 -5.40
CA SER A 254 20.45 -12.01 -6.24
C SER A 254 20.07 -11.92 -7.72
N SER A 255 20.91 -11.26 -8.51
CA SER A 255 20.76 -11.22 -9.97
C SER A 255 20.84 -12.60 -10.62
N LYS A 256 21.55 -13.54 -9.99
CA LYS A 256 21.68 -14.92 -10.46
C LYS A 256 20.41 -15.74 -10.24
N VAL A 257 19.64 -15.43 -9.18
CA VAL A 257 18.34 -16.07 -8.92
C VAL A 257 17.25 -15.46 -9.78
N GLY A 258 17.31 -14.15 -9.97
CA GLY A 258 16.37 -13.38 -10.77
C GLY A 258 15.69 -12.24 -9.98
N GLN A 259 15.21 -11.26 -10.73
CA GLN A 259 14.52 -10.11 -10.14
C GLN A 259 13.16 -10.53 -9.56
N GLY A 260 12.82 -9.97 -8.40
CA GLY A 260 11.52 -10.25 -7.75
C GLY A 260 11.41 -11.65 -7.13
N LEU A 261 12.54 -12.36 -6.93
CA LEU A 261 12.60 -13.67 -6.28
C LEU A 261 13.46 -13.55 -5.01
N PRO A 262 12.82 -13.34 -3.83
CA PRO A 262 13.55 -13.13 -2.58
C PRO A 262 14.18 -14.42 -2.05
N LEU A 263 15.39 -14.29 -1.51
CA LEU A 263 16.07 -15.31 -0.73
C LEU A 263 15.85 -15.02 0.76
N TRP A 264 15.18 -15.90 1.47
CA TRP A 264 15.01 -15.80 2.91
C TRP A 264 16.27 -16.26 3.63
N LEU A 265 16.88 -15.37 4.42
CA LEU A 265 18.01 -15.68 5.27
C LEU A 265 17.53 -16.38 6.57
N PRO A 266 18.39 -17.00 7.37
CA PRO A 266 17.96 -17.80 8.53
C PRO A 266 17.00 -17.07 9.48
N LYS A 267 17.25 -15.80 9.80
CA LYS A 267 16.36 -15.00 10.67
C LYS A 267 15.02 -14.71 10.01
N GLY A 268 15.03 -14.39 8.72
CA GLY A 268 13.81 -14.17 7.95
C GLY A 268 12.99 -15.44 7.76
N ALA A 269 13.65 -16.58 7.50
CA ALA A 269 12.99 -17.87 7.43
C ALA A 269 12.33 -18.25 8.76
N ALA A 270 13.02 -18.00 9.89
CA ALA A 270 12.47 -18.23 11.21
C ALA A 270 11.28 -17.30 11.52
N LEU A 271 11.32 -16.03 11.11
CA LEU A 271 10.20 -15.10 11.22
C LEU A 271 8.98 -15.60 10.45
N ARG A 272 9.19 -16.00 9.19
CA ARG A 272 8.17 -16.56 8.30
C ARG A 272 7.55 -17.82 8.89
N ASP A 273 8.36 -18.77 9.33
CA ASP A 273 7.89 -20.03 9.94
C ASP A 273 6.99 -19.77 11.15
N ARG A 274 7.31 -18.81 12.01
CA ARG A 274 6.47 -18.43 13.15
C ARG A 274 5.13 -17.86 12.75
N LEU A 275 5.09 -17.01 11.73
CA LEU A 275 3.82 -16.51 11.19
C LEU A 275 2.97 -17.64 10.62
N GLU A 276 3.58 -18.58 9.91
CA GLU A 276 2.89 -19.77 9.40
C GLU A 276 2.33 -20.63 10.53
N GLN A 277 3.14 -20.94 11.54
CA GLN A 277 2.71 -21.73 12.70
C GLN A 277 1.60 -21.03 13.50
N PHE A 278 1.70 -19.73 13.69
CA PHE A 278 0.68 -18.92 14.34
C PHE A 278 -0.68 -19.07 13.65
N LEU A 279 -0.70 -18.85 12.33
CA LEU A 279 -1.95 -18.94 11.58
C LEU A 279 -2.46 -20.40 11.47
N LYS A 280 -1.59 -21.39 11.27
CA LYS A 280 -1.96 -22.80 11.24
C LYS A 280 -2.63 -23.25 12.54
N LYS A 281 -2.17 -22.73 13.70
CA LYS A 281 -2.82 -23.01 15.01
C LYS A 281 -4.25 -22.45 15.06
N ALA A 282 -4.46 -21.22 14.60
CA ALA A 282 -5.79 -20.61 14.53
C ALA A 282 -6.69 -21.34 13.53
N GLN A 283 -6.19 -21.64 12.35
CA GLN A 283 -6.88 -22.39 11.30
C GLN A 283 -7.34 -23.76 11.80
N LYS A 284 -6.47 -24.52 12.48
CA LYS A 284 -6.82 -25.82 13.05
C LYS A 284 -8.01 -25.73 14.03
N LYS A 285 -8.03 -24.69 14.88
CA LYS A 285 -9.15 -24.44 15.80
C LYS A 285 -10.44 -24.06 15.05
N ALA A 286 -10.31 -23.35 13.94
CA ALA A 286 -11.43 -22.97 13.07
C ALA A 286 -11.86 -24.12 12.11
N GLY A 287 -11.32 -25.33 12.25
CA GLY A 287 -11.71 -26.49 11.46
C GLY A 287 -11.15 -26.54 10.04
N TYR A 288 -10.04 -25.85 9.74
CA TYR A 288 -9.37 -25.96 8.45
C TYR A 288 -8.46 -27.19 8.40
N GLU A 289 -8.47 -27.84 7.25
CA GLU A 289 -7.57 -28.94 6.90
C GLU A 289 -6.43 -28.41 6.03
N GLN A 290 -5.18 -28.74 6.40
CA GLN A 290 -4.01 -28.31 5.64
C GLN A 290 -3.83 -29.18 4.39
N VAL A 291 -3.61 -28.53 3.26
CA VAL A 291 -3.30 -29.17 1.98
C VAL A 291 -1.98 -28.63 1.45
N VAL A 292 -1.40 -29.31 0.47
CA VAL A 292 -0.19 -28.87 -0.25
C VAL A 292 -0.38 -29.17 -1.73
N THR A 293 -0.19 -28.16 -2.56
CA THR A 293 -0.37 -28.27 -4.01
C THR A 293 0.94 -28.03 -4.76
N PRO A 294 1.13 -28.63 -5.95
CA PRO A 294 2.34 -28.45 -6.73
C PRO A 294 2.48 -27.02 -7.26
N HIS A 295 3.71 -26.60 -7.57
CA HIS A 295 4.02 -25.26 -8.09
C HIS A 295 3.66 -25.08 -9.57
N ILE A 296 3.48 -26.18 -10.29
CA ILE A 296 3.09 -26.22 -11.70
C ILE A 296 1.81 -27.02 -11.89
N GLY A 297 1.05 -26.70 -12.90
CA GLY A 297 -0.13 -27.45 -13.34
C GLY A 297 -0.27 -27.40 -14.84
N GLN A 298 -1.02 -28.34 -15.42
CA GLN A 298 -1.33 -28.30 -16.85
C GLN A 298 -2.05 -26.98 -17.19
N LYS A 299 -1.74 -26.40 -18.33
CA LYS A 299 -2.30 -25.15 -18.83
C LYS A 299 -3.84 -25.15 -18.83
N GLU A 300 -4.43 -26.31 -19.15
CA GLU A 300 -5.91 -26.47 -19.22
C GLU A 300 -6.60 -26.18 -17.88
N LEU A 301 -5.95 -26.51 -16.77
CA LEU A 301 -6.47 -26.18 -15.42
C LEU A 301 -6.71 -24.66 -15.26
N TYR A 302 -5.83 -23.84 -15.82
CA TYR A 302 -5.92 -22.38 -15.75
C TYR A 302 -6.77 -21.77 -16.87
N VAL A 303 -6.98 -22.48 -17.96
CA VAL A 303 -7.98 -22.16 -18.98
C VAL A 303 -9.37 -22.38 -18.40
N THR A 304 -9.61 -23.55 -17.78
CA THR A 304 -10.89 -23.88 -17.12
C THR A 304 -11.27 -22.84 -16.06
N SER A 305 -10.34 -22.44 -15.22
CA SER A 305 -10.58 -21.42 -14.18
C SER A 305 -10.70 -19.99 -14.73
N GLY A 306 -10.31 -19.73 -15.99
CA GLY A 306 -10.30 -18.40 -16.60
C GLY A 306 -9.07 -17.56 -16.29
N HIS A 307 -8.17 -18.02 -15.42
CA HIS A 307 -6.96 -17.27 -15.04
C HIS A 307 -6.02 -17.06 -16.22
N TYR A 308 -5.86 -18.07 -17.11
CA TYR A 308 -4.97 -17.94 -18.25
C TYR A 308 -5.36 -16.78 -19.18
N ALA A 309 -6.65 -16.60 -19.46
CA ALA A 309 -7.12 -15.52 -20.32
C ALA A 309 -7.03 -14.13 -19.63
N LYS A 310 -7.23 -14.07 -18.32
CA LYS A 310 -7.31 -12.80 -17.57
C LYS A 310 -5.96 -12.28 -17.10
N TYR A 311 -5.02 -13.17 -16.76
CA TYR A 311 -3.67 -12.76 -16.32
C TYR A 311 -2.67 -12.60 -17.47
N GLY A 312 -2.93 -13.15 -18.65
CA GLY A 312 -2.22 -12.94 -19.92
C GLY A 312 -0.74 -12.55 -19.80
N ALA A 313 -0.47 -11.24 -19.91
CA ALA A 313 0.88 -10.68 -19.85
C ALA A 313 1.56 -10.79 -18.47
N ASP A 314 0.78 -10.93 -17.39
CA ASP A 314 1.29 -11.06 -16.02
C ASP A 314 1.54 -12.52 -15.61
N SER A 315 1.41 -13.47 -16.54
CA SER A 315 1.78 -14.86 -16.35
C SER A 315 3.16 -15.17 -16.92
N PHE A 316 3.90 -16.06 -16.26
CA PHE A 316 5.05 -16.69 -16.90
C PHE A 316 4.57 -17.46 -18.13
N GLN A 317 5.39 -17.48 -19.19
CA GLN A 317 5.06 -18.23 -20.39
C GLN A 317 4.92 -19.72 -20.10
N PRO A 318 4.09 -20.46 -20.85
CA PRO A 318 3.96 -21.90 -20.70
C PRO A 318 5.30 -22.63 -20.81
N ILE A 319 5.49 -23.61 -19.96
CA ILE A 319 6.64 -24.51 -19.97
C ILE A 319 6.28 -25.68 -20.89
N ASN A 320 7.02 -25.80 -22.01
CA ASN A 320 6.89 -26.93 -22.91
C ASN A 320 7.62 -28.14 -22.35
N THR A 321 7.05 -29.32 -22.52
CA THR A 321 7.66 -30.60 -22.17
C THR A 321 8.19 -31.33 -23.42
N PRO A 322 8.95 -32.45 -23.29
CA PRO A 322 9.31 -33.26 -24.42
C PRO A 322 8.11 -33.93 -25.14
N ALA A 323 6.94 -34.00 -24.52
CA ALA A 323 5.72 -34.49 -25.13
C ALA A 323 5.06 -33.38 -25.97
N GLU A 324 4.80 -33.65 -27.25
CA GLU A 324 4.19 -32.69 -28.16
C GLU A 324 2.79 -32.29 -27.70
N GLY A 325 2.54 -30.98 -27.59
CA GLY A 325 1.25 -30.41 -27.18
C GLY A 325 1.02 -30.38 -25.67
N GLU A 326 1.96 -30.86 -24.84
CA GLU A 326 1.85 -30.79 -23.39
C GLU A 326 2.50 -29.50 -22.85
N GLU A 327 1.70 -28.64 -22.22
CA GLU A 327 2.13 -27.36 -21.66
C GLU A 327 1.78 -27.26 -20.17
N PHE A 328 2.73 -26.82 -19.36
CA PHE A 328 2.52 -26.52 -17.94
C PHE A 328 2.69 -25.02 -17.70
N LEU A 329 2.07 -24.53 -16.63
CA LEU A 329 2.23 -23.17 -16.13
C LEU A 329 2.73 -23.20 -14.68
N LEU A 330 3.58 -22.23 -14.33
CA LEU A 330 3.75 -21.86 -12.94
C LEU A 330 2.41 -21.30 -12.42
N LYS A 331 1.90 -21.84 -11.32
CA LYS A 331 0.57 -21.46 -10.82
C LYS A 331 0.51 -19.97 -10.44
N PRO A 332 -0.41 -19.19 -11.04
CA PRO A 332 -0.62 -17.80 -10.66
C PRO A 332 -1.55 -17.65 -9.45
N MET A 333 -2.30 -18.72 -9.13
CA MET A 333 -3.28 -18.80 -8.04
C MET A 333 -3.38 -20.25 -7.54
N ASN A 334 -3.84 -20.44 -6.29
CA ASN A 334 -4.02 -21.76 -5.67
C ASN A 334 -5.42 -22.34 -5.85
N CYS A 335 -6.44 -21.49 -6.08
CA CYS A 335 -7.85 -21.89 -6.14
C CYS A 335 -8.16 -23.02 -7.14
N PRO A 336 -7.60 -23.09 -8.36
CA PRO A 336 -7.87 -24.22 -9.27
C PRO A 336 -7.47 -25.56 -8.70
N HIS A 337 -6.34 -25.62 -7.99
CA HIS A 337 -5.87 -26.86 -7.35
C HIS A 337 -6.78 -27.30 -6.19
N HIS A 338 -7.34 -26.34 -5.41
CA HIS A 338 -8.26 -26.65 -4.33
C HIS A 338 -9.61 -27.15 -4.86
N CYS A 339 -10.05 -26.66 -6.03
CA CYS A 339 -11.21 -27.22 -6.74
C CYS A 339 -10.97 -28.68 -7.11
N GLU A 340 -9.78 -29.03 -7.63
CA GLU A 340 -9.42 -30.42 -7.95
C GLU A 340 -9.35 -31.28 -6.68
N ILE A 341 -8.83 -30.78 -5.55
CA ILE A 341 -8.86 -31.50 -4.27
C ILE A 341 -10.29 -31.77 -3.82
N TYR A 342 -11.20 -30.80 -4.00
CA TYR A 342 -12.62 -31.02 -3.68
C TYR A 342 -13.23 -32.12 -4.56
N ASN A 343 -12.88 -32.19 -5.84
CA ASN A 343 -13.39 -33.18 -6.78
C ASN A 343 -12.85 -34.63 -6.59
N VAL A 344 -11.88 -34.84 -5.69
CA VAL A 344 -11.31 -36.18 -5.46
C VAL A 344 -12.35 -37.20 -5.03
N ARG A 345 -13.43 -36.78 -4.36
CA ARG A 345 -14.51 -37.65 -3.90
C ARG A 345 -15.88 -36.96 -3.90
N PRO A 346 -17.00 -37.70 -3.90
CA PRO A 346 -18.32 -37.11 -3.73
C PRO A 346 -18.54 -36.59 -2.31
N TRP A 347 -19.35 -35.55 -2.18
CA TRP A 347 -19.69 -34.87 -0.93
C TRP A 347 -21.21 -34.89 -0.70
N SER A 348 -21.62 -34.86 0.56
CA SER A 348 -22.98 -34.64 1.01
C SER A 348 -23.06 -33.27 1.72
N TYR A 349 -24.26 -32.69 1.77
CA TYR A 349 -24.50 -31.46 2.55
C TYR A 349 -24.09 -31.60 4.03
N LYS A 350 -24.03 -32.83 4.58
CA LYS A 350 -23.57 -33.11 5.95
C LYS A 350 -22.06 -33.00 6.12
N ASP A 351 -21.29 -33.08 5.02
CA ASP A 351 -19.83 -32.97 5.01
C ASP A 351 -19.37 -31.51 4.90
N LEU A 352 -20.30 -30.63 4.53
CA LEU A 352 -20.03 -29.18 4.36
C LEU A 352 -20.32 -28.40 5.65
N PRO A 353 -19.61 -27.33 5.95
CA PRO A 353 -18.60 -26.68 5.11
C PRO A 353 -17.25 -27.42 5.12
N LYS A 354 -16.61 -27.50 3.94
CA LYS A 354 -15.26 -28.06 3.80
C LYS A 354 -14.25 -26.90 3.65
N ARG A 355 -13.20 -26.89 4.47
CA ARG A 355 -12.24 -25.79 4.54
C ARG A 355 -10.83 -26.30 4.31
N TYR A 356 -10.23 -25.96 3.15
CA TYR A 356 -8.84 -26.27 2.81
C TYR A 356 -7.98 -25.05 2.97
N ALA A 357 -6.77 -25.19 3.54
CA ALA A 357 -5.82 -24.12 3.73
C ALA A 357 -4.40 -24.55 3.35
N GLU A 358 -3.64 -23.69 2.72
CA GLU A 358 -2.21 -23.88 2.47
C GLU A 358 -1.45 -22.56 2.54
N PHE A 359 -0.16 -22.63 2.81
CA PHE A 359 0.78 -21.57 2.47
C PHE A 359 1.30 -21.88 1.06
N GLY A 360 0.53 -21.44 0.07
CA GLY A 360 0.75 -21.79 -1.34
C GLY A 360 1.58 -20.72 -2.05
N THR A 361 2.73 -21.13 -2.62
CA THR A 361 3.55 -20.22 -3.42
C THR A 361 2.98 -20.08 -4.82
N VAL A 362 2.79 -18.85 -5.27
CA VAL A 362 2.29 -18.49 -6.60
C VAL A 362 3.28 -17.59 -7.33
N TYR A 363 3.16 -17.51 -8.65
CA TYR A 363 4.11 -16.83 -9.51
C TYR A 363 3.39 -15.90 -10.49
N ARG A 364 3.85 -14.64 -10.56
CA ARG A 364 3.33 -13.64 -11.49
C ARG A 364 4.47 -12.89 -12.15
N TYR A 365 4.41 -12.68 -13.44
CA TYR A 365 5.44 -11.98 -14.18
C TYR A 365 5.22 -10.46 -14.07
N GLU A 366 5.48 -9.92 -12.88
CA GLU A 366 5.45 -8.46 -12.66
C GLU A 366 6.55 -7.79 -13.50
N GLN A 367 6.23 -6.64 -14.10
CA GLN A 367 7.20 -5.90 -14.92
C GLN A 367 8.36 -5.38 -14.06
N SER A 368 9.57 -5.31 -14.63
CA SER A 368 10.79 -4.94 -13.87
C SER A 368 10.67 -3.58 -13.17
N GLY A 369 10.00 -2.60 -13.80
CA GLY A 369 9.80 -1.27 -13.23
C GLY A 369 8.82 -1.20 -12.06
N GLU A 370 8.04 -2.26 -11.84
CA GLU A 370 7.05 -2.34 -10.76
C GLU A 370 7.59 -3.05 -9.52
N LEU A 371 8.69 -3.80 -9.64
CA LEU A 371 9.28 -4.56 -8.54
C LEU A 371 9.79 -3.63 -7.44
N HIS A 372 9.40 -3.92 -6.18
CA HIS A 372 9.79 -3.08 -5.06
C HIS A 372 10.00 -3.91 -3.78
N GLY A 373 11.25 -4.27 -3.50
CA GLY A 373 11.61 -5.07 -2.32
C GLY A 373 10.73 -6.31 -2.18
N LEU A 374 10.20 -6.55 -0.98
CA LEU A 374 9.23 -7.62 -0.74
C LEU A 374 7.77 -7.24 -1.02
N THR A 375 7.47 -5.94 -1.22
CA THR A 375 6.08 -5.50 -1.43
C THR A 375 5.53 -5.85 -2.81
N ARG A 376 6.39 -5.97 -3.82
CA ARG A 376 6.04 -6.41 -5.17
C ARG A 376 7.11 -7.32 -5.74
N VAL A 377 6.80 -8.60 -5.85
CA VAL A 377 7.72 -9.69 -6.19
C VAL A 377 7.10 -10.61 -7.26
N ARG A 378 7.91 -11.44 -7.91
CA ARG A 378 7.47 -12.40 -8.93
C ARG A 378 7.10 -13.76 -8.38
N GLY A 379 7.63 -14.14 -7.22
CA GLY A 379 7.28 -15.36 -6.50
C GLY A 379 6.93 -15.00 -5.07
N PHE A 380 5.72 -15.36 -4.61
CA PHE A 380 5.26 -15.06 -3.26
C PHE A 380 4.36 -16.17 -2.73
N THR A 381 4.28 -16.26 -1.41
CA THR A 381 3.48 -17.27 -0.72
C THR A 381 2.23 -16.60 -0.15
N GLN A 382 1.06 -17.16 -0.47
CA GLN A 382 -0.22 -16.75 0.10
C GLN A 382 -0.60 -17.70 1.24
N ASP A 383 -1.16 -17.16 2.32
CA ASP A 383 -1.86 -17.89 3.37
C ASP A 383 -3.29 -18.21 2.92
N ASP A 384 -3.37 -18.91 1.82
CA ASP A 384 -4.57 -19.11 1.04
C ASP A 384 -5.46 -20.21 1.62
N ALA A 385 -6.77 -19.98 1.63
CA ALA A 385 -7.72 -21.03 1.95
C ALA A 385 -9.03 -20.84 1.19
N HIS A 386 -9.68 -21.98 0.96
CA HIS A 386 -10.95 -22.05 0.26
C HIS A 386 -11.94 -22.84 1.08
N ILE A 387 -13.12 -22.26 1.26
CA ILE A 387 -14.23 -22.86 1.97
C ILE A 387 -15.31 -23.19 0.95
N PHE A 388 -15.71 -24.45 0.91
CA PHE A 388 -16.82 -24.92 0.10
C PHE A 388 -18.01 -25.15 1.04
N CYS A 389 -19.09 -24.42 0.84
CA CYS A 389 -20.25 -24.44 1.73
C CYS A 389 -21.57 -24.46 0.95
N THR A 390 -22.66 -24.79 1.64
CA THR A 390 -23.99 -24.60 1.07
C THR A 390 -24.36 -23.11 1.09
N PRO A 391 -25.31 -22.65 0.26
CA PRO A 391 -25.78 -21.27 0.31
C PRO A 391 -26.26 -20.82 1.70
N ASP A 392 -26.88 -21.70 2.46
CA ASP A 392 -27.37 -21.41 3.81
C ASP A 392 -26.24 -21.23 4.85
N GLN A 393 -25.07 -21.82 4.60
CA GLN A 393 -23.90 -21.70 5.47
C GLN A 393 -23.06 -20.45 5.16
N LEU A 394 -23.26 -19.81 4.02
CA LEU A 394 -22.40 -18.74 3.51
C LEU A 394 -22.23 -17.58 4.50
N ASP A 395 -23.33 -17.08 5.05
CA ASP A 395 -23.31 -15.93 5.96
C ASP A 395 -22.47 -16.22 7.21
N GLN A 396 -22.69 -17.38 7.85
CA GLN A 396 -21.93 -17.74 9.04
C GLN A 396 -20.45 -17.99 8.74
N GLU A 397 -20.15 -18.68 7.63
CA GLU A 397 -18.76 -18.94 7.23
C GLU A 397 -18.02 -17.64 6.92
N PHE A 398 -18.66 -16.69 6.25
CA PHE A 398 -18.08 -15.41 5.95
C PHE A 398 -17.76 -14.62 7.23
N LYS A 399 -18.66 -14.61 8.21
CA LYS A 399 -18.46 -13.98 9.54
C LYS A 399 -17.33 -14.65 10.32
N ASN A 400 -17.21 -15.98 10.27
CA ASN A 400 -16.10 -16.73 10.90
C ASN A 400 -14.75 -16.33 10.31
N VAL A 401 -14.70 -16.09 8.99
CA VAL A 401 -13.48 -15.61 8.32
C VAL A 401 -13.12 -14.19 8.75
N ILE A 402 -14.10 -13.28 8.87
CA ILE A 402 -13.86 -11.94 9.41
C ILE A 402 -13.21 -12.03 10.79
N ASP A 403 -13.74 -12.87 11.70
CA ASP A 403 -13.19 -13.04 13.05
C ASP A 403 -11.73 -13.55 13.02
N LEU A 404 -11.41 -14.47 12.12
CA LEU A 404 -10.03 -14.94 11.93
C LEU A 404 -9.10 -13.81 11.45
N VAL A 405 -9.54 -12.97 10.50
CA VAL A 405 -8.74 -11.82 10.02
C VAL A 405 -8.51 -10.81 11.14
N LEU A 406 -9.55 -10.48 11.90
CA LEU A 406 -9.46 -9.55 13.03
C LEU A 406 -8.53 -10.07 14.13
N TYR A 407 -8.56 -11.37 14.41
CA TYR A 407 -7.62 -12.02 15.33
C TYR A 407 -6.17 -11.89 14.87
N VAL A 408 -5.90 -12.13 13.59
CA VAL A 408 -4.56 -12.01 13.00
C VAL A 408 -4.04 -10.58 13.15
N PHE A 409 -4.84 -9.59 12.77
CA PHE A 409 -4.43 -8.18 12.84
C PHE A 409 -4.21 -7.71 14.28
N GLY A 410 -5.11 -8.06 15.19
CA GLY A 410 -4.98 -7.68 16.60
C GLY A 410 -3.75 -8.30 17.28
N SER A 411 -3.35 -9.53 16.89
CA SER A 411 -2.15 -10.21 17.41
C SER A 411 -0.83 -9.59 16.92
N LEU A 412 -0.88 -8.78 15.89
CA LEU A 412 0.29 -8.15 15.24
C LEU A 412 0.29 -6.61 15.38
N GLY A 413 -0.70 -6.06 16.10
CA GLY A 413 -0.78 -4.63 16.38
C GLY A 413 -1.35 -3.78 15.25
N PHE A 414 -2.02 -4.38 14.26
CA PHE A 414 -2.71 -3.65 13.21
C PHE A 414 -4.15 -3.31 13.65
N GLU A 415 -4.29 -2.22 14.41
CA GLU A 415 -5.59 -1.78 14.93
C GLU A 415 -6.31 -0.78 14.00
N ASN A 416 -5.55 -0.07 13.16
CA ASN A 416 -6.07 0.95 12.25
C ASN A 416 -6.28 0.39 10.84
N PHE A 417 -7.47 -0.09 10.55
CA PHE A 417 -7.85 -0.54 9.22
C PHE A 417 -9.23 -0.02 8.82
N THR A 418 -9.49 -0.02 7.52
CA THR A 418 -10.79 0.23 6.91
C THR A 418 -11.16 -0.99 6.08
N ALA A 419 -12.38 -1.48 6.22
CA ALA A 419 -12.88 -2.57 5.39
C ALA A 419 -13.43 -1.99 4.08
N GLN A 420 -12.84 -2.35 2.94
CA GLN A 420 -13.30 -1.92 1.63
C GLN A 420 -14.14 -3.03 0.98
N ILE A 421 -15.39 -2.71 0.67
CA ILE A 421 -16.27 -3.59 -0.11
C ILE A 421 -16.03 -3.27 -1.58
N SER A 422 -15.34 -4.18 -2.26
CA SER A 422 -14.95 -4.04 -3.66
C SER A 422 -15.98 -4.73 -4.54
N LEU A 423 -16.79 -3.92 -5.22
CA LEU A 423 -17.89 -4.36 -6.08
C LEU A 423 -17.51 -4.28 -7.56
N ARG A 424 -18.29 -4.95 -8.41
CA ARG A 424 -18.12 -4.90 -9.88
C ARG A 424 -18.36 -3.48 -10.42
N ASP A 425 -17.72 -3.19 -11.56
CA ASP A 425 -18.01 -2.02 -12.38
C ASP A 425 -19.27 -2.29 -13.21
N GLN A 426 -20.31 -1.51 -12.98
CA GLN A 426 -21.58 -1.68 -13.69
C GLN A 426 -21.51 -1.23 -15.16
N GLU A 427 -20.56 -0.36 -15.49
CA GLU A 427 -20.36 0.15 -16.85
C GLU A 427 -19.47 -0.75 -17.71
N ASN A 428 -18.63 -1.62 -17.09
CA ASN A 428 -17.69 -2.50 -17.77
C ASN A 428 -17.89 -3.97 -17.38
N ARG A 429 -19.04 -4.52 -17.76
CA ARG A 429 -19.42 -5.90 -17.40
C ARG A 429 -18.54 -6.99 -18.05
N GLU A 430 -17.92 -6.71 -19.18
CA GLU A 430 -17.06 -7.67 -19.89
C GLU A 430 -15.81 -8.07 -19.10
N LYS A 431 -15.44 -7.27 -18.10
CA LYS A 431 -14.35 -7.57 -17.17
C LYS A 431 -14.62 -8.79 -16.29
N TYR A 432 -15.90 -9.15 -16.09
CA TYR A 432 -16.34 -10.12 -15.09
C TYR A 432 -16.94 -11.37 -15.73
N ILE A 433 -16.85 -12.50 -15.04
CA ILE A 433 -17.47 -13.77 -15.44
C ILE A 433 -18.68 -14.09 -14.57
N GLY A 434 -19.58 -14.96 -15.07
CA GLY A 434 -20.77 -15.42 -14.34
C GLY A 434 -22.03 -14.58 -14.59
N SER A 435 -23.13 -15.00 -13.96
CA SER A 435 -24.44 -14.37 -14.11
C SER A 435 -24.63 -13.16 -13.18
N ASP A 436 -25.47 -12.22 -13.57
CA ASP A 436 -25.84 -11.08 -12.70
C ASP A 436 -26.45 -11.55 -11.38
N GLU A 437 -27.26 -12.64 -11.40
CA GLU A 437 -27.86 -13.21 -10.21
C GLU A 437 -26.81 -13.69 -9.20
N ASN A 438 -25.77 -14.37 -9.66
CA ASN A 438 -24.65 -14.82 -8.80
C ASN A 438 -23.91 -13.64 -8.20
N TRP A 439 -23.69 -12.58 -8.99
CA TRP A 439 -23.06 -11.36 -8.51
C TRP A 439 -23.89 -10.66 -7.44
N GLU A 440 -25.18 -10.48 -7.64
CA GLU A 440 -26.06 -9.84 -6.65
C GLU A 440 -26.11 -10.63 -5.33
N LYS A 441 -26.18 -11.96 -5.38
CA LYS A 441 -26.11 -12.82 -4.19
C LYS A 441 -24.81 -12.62 -3.42
N ALA A 442 -23.68 -12.64 -4.14
CA ALA A 442 -22.36 -12.49 -3.54
C ALA A 442 -22.13 -11.07 -2.95
N GLU A 443 -22.50 -10.02 -3.66
CA GLU A 443 -22.39 -8.64 -3.22
C GLU A 443 -23.22 -8.40 -1.96
N ASN A 444 -24.47 -8.86 -1.94
CA ASN A 444 -25.36 -8.74 -0.77
C ASN A 444 -24.83 -9.52 0.45
N ALA A 445 -24.26 -10.71 0.24
CA ALA A 445 -23.70 -11.50 1.33
C ALA A 445 -22.54 -10.77 2.02
N ILE A 446 -21.63 -10.15 1.25
CA ILE A 446 -20.50 -9.37 1.79
C ILE A 446 -20.98 -8.14 2.54
N ILE A 447 -21.91 -7.37 1.95
CA ILE A 447 -22.46 -6.14 2.56
C ILE A 447 -23.11 -6.44 3.90
N ASN A 448 -23.97 -7.47 3.95
CA ASN A 448 -24.70 -7.86 5.15
C ASN A 448 -23.74 -8.36 6.25
N ALA A 449 -22.81 -9.26 5.91
CA ALA A 449 -21.86 -9.80 6.88
C ALA A 449 -20.93 -8.71 7.47
N ALA A 450 -20.48 -7.75 6.65
CA ALA A 450 -19.67 -6.64 7.11
C ALA A 450 -20.46 -5.70 8.05
N ALA A 451 -21.72 -5.44 7.74
CA ALA A 451 -22.62 -4.64 8.58
C ALA A 451 -22.89 -5.33 9.92
N ASP A 452 -23.20 -6.62 9.93
CA ASP A 452 -23.48 -7.42 11.14
C ASP A 452 -22.26 -7.50 12.08
N LYS A 453 -21.04 -7.47 11.51
CA LYS A 453 -19.79 -7.39 12.29
C LYS A 453 -19.41 -5.97 12.72
N GLY A 454 -20.22 -4.97 12.38
CA GLY A 454 -19.98 -3.58 12.75
C GLY A 454 -18.71 -2.97 12.16
N LEU A 455 -18.26 -3.44 11.00
CA LEU A 455 -17.05 -2.94 10.36
C LEU A 455 -17.30 -1.54 9.80
N LYS A 456 -16.29 -0.66 9.93
CA LYS A 456 -16.27 0.60 9.19
C LYS A 456 -15.95 0.30 7.73
N THR A 457 -16.94 0.42 6.86
CA THR A 457 -16.81 0.07 5.45
C THR A 457 -16.78 1.30 4.55
N VAL A 458 -16.06 1.16 3.44
CA VAL A 458 -16.14 2.02 2.25
C VAL A 458 -16.44 1.14 1.05
N VAL A 459 -17.21 1.65 0.09
CA VAL A 459 -17.53 0.91 -1.14
C VAL A 459 -16.67 1.44 -2.27
N ALA A 460 -16.04 0.51 -3.02
CA ALA A 460 -15.24 0.81 -4.21
C ALA A 460 -15.77 0.00 -5.40
N TYR A 461 -16.23 0.68 -6.43
CA TYR A 461 -16.69 0.04 -7.66
C TYR A 461 -15.52 -0.18 -8.62
N GLY A 462 -15.57 -1.29 -9.40
CA GLY A 462 -14.53 -1.66 -10.35
C GLY A 462 -13.33 -2.41 -9.75
N GLU A 463 -13.27 -2.54 -8.42
CA GLU A 463 -12.16 -3.18 -7.69
C GLU A 463 -12.42 -4.66 -7.37
N ALA A 464 -13.58 -5.21 -7.73
CA ALA A 464 -13.87 -6.63 -7.58
C ALA A 464 -12.92 -7.52 -8.40
N ALA A 465 -12.70 -8.76 -7.96
CA ALA A 465 -12.04 -9.76 -8.79
C ALA A 465 -12.93 -10.12 -10.00
N PHE A 466 -12.33 -10.65 -11.06
CA PHE A 466 -13.11 -10.98 -12.26
C PHE A 466 -14.17 -12.07 -12.02
N TYR A 467 -14.06 -12.86 -10.96
CA TYR A 467 -14.92 -13.98 -10.58
C TYR A 467 -15.84 -13.70 -9.39
N GLY A 468 -15.63 -12.62 -8.63
CA GLY A 468 -16.47 -12.31 -7.48
C GLY A 468 -16.10 -11.02 -6.74
N PRO A 469 -17.02 -10.48 -5.93
CA PRO A 469 -16.78 -9.31 -5.08
C PRO A 469 -15.86 -9.65 -3.91
N LYS A 470 -15.27 -8.61 -3.29
CA LYS A 470 -14.29 -8.76 -2.22
C LYS A 470 -14.59 -7.86 -1.01
N LEU A 471 -14.19 -8.34 0.16
CA LEU A 471 -13.98 -7.52 1.35
C LEU A 471 -12.47 -7.42 1.59
N ASP A 472 -11.90 -6.26 1.29
CA ASP A 472 -10.48 -5.99 1.45
C ASP A 472 -10.22 -5.23 2.75
N PHE A 473 -9.21 -5.63 3.50
CA PHE A 473 -8.79 -4.95 4.72
C PHE A 473 -7.64 -4.00 4.41
N MET A 474 -7.95 -2.71 4.35
CA MET A 474 -7.01 -1.64 4.08
C MET A 474 -6.38 -1.18 5.39
N VAL A 475 -5.18 -1.67 5.68
CA VAL A 475 -4.45 -1.38 6.92
C VAL A 475 -3.61 -0.11 6.74
N LYS A 476 -3.59 0.75 7.76
CA LYS A 476 -2.66 1.87 7.83
C LYS A 476 -1.44 1.46 8.64
N ASP A 477 -0.27 1.61 8.04
CA ASP A 477 0.98 1.41 8.75
C ASP A 477 1.30 2.58 9.72
N ALA A 478 2.41 2.47 10.45
CA ALA A 478 2.84 3.51 11.40
C ALA A 478 3.15 4.87 10.75
N LEU A 479 3.27 4.92 9.43
CA LEU A 479 3.50 6.12 8.63
C LEU A 479 2.21 6.66 7.99
N GLY A 480 1.06 6.04 8.28
CA GLY A 480 -0.25 6.40 7.73
C GLY A 480 -0.50 5.96 6.29
N ARG A 481 0.41 5.18 5.67
CA ARG A 481 0.22 4.64 4.32
C ARG A 481 -0.78 3.49 4.36
N GLN A 482 -1.65 3.43 3.36
CA GLN A 482 -2.65 2.36 3.25
C GLN A 482 -2.09 1.18 2.45
N TRP A 483 -2.34 -0.03 2.97
CA TRP A 483 -1.97 -1.29 2.34
C TRP A 483 -3.14 -2.25 2.36
N GLN A 484 -3.46 -2.81 1.21
CA GLN A 484 -4.36 -3.96 1.13
C GLN A 484 -3.61 -5.20 1.63
N LEU A 485 -4.03 -5.74 2.75
CA LEU A 485 -3.50 -6.97 3.35
C LEU A 485 -4.50 -8.10 3.20
N GLY A 486 -5.38 -8.28 4.17
CA GLY A 486 -6.36 -9.37 4.15
C GLY A 486 -7.45 -9.17 3.09
N THR A 487 -7.87 -10.28 2.49
CA THR A 487 -8.96 -10.29 1.51
C THR A 487 -9.86 -11.51 1.76
N ILE A 488 -11.18 -11.30 1.65
CA ILE A 488 -12.21 -12.35 1.65
C ILE A 488 -13.06 -12.15 0.40
N GLN A 489 -13.32 -13.23 -0.35
CA GLN A 489 -14.09 -13.17 -1.60
C GLN A 489 -15.17 -14.24 -1.63
N VAL A 490 -16.33 -13.92 -2.18
CA VAL A 490 -17.40 -14.90 -2.44
C VAL A 490 -17.41 -15.22 -3.92
N ASP A 491 -17.42 -16.51 -4.24
CA ASP A 491 -17.31 -17.01 -5.61
C ASP A 491 -18.35 -18.11 -5.87
N TYR A 492 -19.24 -17.85 -6.79
CA TYR A 492 -20.19 -18.81 -7.35
C TYR A 492 -19.71 -19.38 -8.70
N ASN A 493 -18.70 -18.75 -9.31
CA ASN A 493 -18.30 -19.00 -10.70
C ASN A 493 -17.30 -20.16 -10.84
N LEU A 494 -16.25 -20.20 -10.01
CA LEU A 494 -15.28 -21.31 -10.06
C LEU A 494 -15.93 -22.66 -9.74
N PRO A 495 -16.81 -22.80 -8.72
CA PRO A 495 -17.52 -24.05 -8.49
C PRO A 495 -18.32 -24.55 -9.71
N GLU A 496 -18.99 -23.65 -10.43
CA GLU A 496 -19.70 -24.01 -11.66
C GLU A 496 -18.74 -24.44 -12.79
N ARG A 497 -17.65 -23.70 -13.00
CA ARG A 497 -16.66 -23.99 -14.05
C ARG A 497 -15.90 -25.30 -13.85
N PHE A 498 -15.69 -25.70 -12.58
CA PHE A 498 -15.07 -26.98 -12.20
C PHE A 498 -16.11 -28.09 -11.97
N GLU A 499 -17.39 -27.83 -12.24
CA GLU A 499 -18.50 -28.78 -12.06
C GLU A 499 -18.53 -29.40 -10.66
N LEU A 500 -18.19 -28.58 -9.61
CA LEU A 500 -18.19 -29.03 -8.22
C LEU A 500 -19.61 -29.31 -7.75
N THR A 501 -19.81 -30.44 -7.09
CA THR A 501 -21.14 -30.83 -6.62
C THR A 501 -21.11 -31.39 -5.19
N TYR A 502 -22.26 -31.27 -4.52
CA TYR A 502 -22.58 -32.01 -3.31
C TYR A 502 -24.02 -32.52 -3.40
N LYS A 503 -24.31 -33.64 -2.70
CA LYS A 503 -25.66 -34.19 -2.61
C LYS A 503 -26.44 -33.48 -1.50
N GLY A 504 -27.54 -32.83 -1.86
CA GLY A 504 -28.44 -32.13 -0.94
C GLY A 504 -29.28 -33.04 -0.08
N SER A 505 -30.05 -32.48 0.87
CA SER A 505 -31.05 -33.20 1.67
C SER A 505 -32.27 -33.67 0.85
N ASP A 506 -32.43 -33.09 -0.34
CA ASP A 506 -33.44 -33.40 -1.35
C ASP A 506 -33.02 -34.54 -2.30
N ASP A 507 -31.88 -35.17 -2.03
CA ASP A 507 -31.28 -36.23 -2.85
C ASP A 507 -30.80 -35.78 -4.24
N GLN A 508 -30.77 -34.44 -4.52
CA GLN A 508 -30.30 -33.87 -5.77
C GLN A 508 -28.85 -33.38 -5.64
N LEU A 509 -28.18 -33.20 -6.78
CA LEU A 509 -26.85 -32.58 -6.85
C LEU A 509 -26.97 -31.06 -6.91
N HIS A 510 -26.20 -30.37 -6.07
CA HIS A 510 -26.13 -28.93 -5.98
C HIS A 510 -24.69 -28.45 -6.12
N THR A 511 -24.48 -27.25 -6.65
CA THR A 511 -23.18 -26.60 -6.71
C THR A 511 -22.90 -25.87 -5.38
N PRO A 512 -21.74 -26.08 -4.73
CA PRO A 512 -21.39 -25.34 -3.53
C PRO A 512 -21.05 -23.87 -3.85
N VAL A 513 -21.12 -23.02 -2.81
CA VAL A 513 -20.53 -21.67 -2.83
C VAL A 513 -19.11 -21.77 -2.33
N MET A 514 -18.20 -21.01 -2.92
CA MET A 514 -16.80 -20.95 -2.52
C MET A 514 -16.46 -19.61 -1.88
N ILE A 515 -15.74 -19.64 -0.76
CA ILE A 515 -15.16 -18.44 -0.14
C ILE A 515 -13.64 -18.56 -0.24
N HIS A 516 -13.00 -17.56 -0.83
CA HIS A 516 -11.54 -17.40 -0.82
C HIS A 516 -11.16 -16.48 0.33
N ARG A 517 -10.08 -16.80 1.04
CA ARG A 517 -9.57 -15.89 2.07
C ARG A 517 -8.06 -16.01 2.23
N ALA A 518 -7.41 -14.85 2.48
CA ALA A 518 -6.01 -14.74 2.80
C ALA A 518 -5.81 -13.58 3.80
N PRO A 519 -5.73 -13.85 5.13
CA PRO A 519 -5.53 -12.82 6.16
C PRO A 519 -4.24 -12.01 5.99
N PHE A 520 -3.12 -12.65 5.67
CA PHE A 520 -1.87 -11.95 5.36
C PHE A 520 -1.83 -11.45 3.91
N GLY A 521 -2.51 -12.14 3.00
CA GLY A 521 -2.38 -11.98 1.56
C GLY A 521 -1.06 -12.57 1.05
N SER A 522 -0.11 -11.75 0.62
CA SER A 522 1.27 -12.19 0.33
C SER A 522 2.11 -12.11 1.60
N MET A 523 2.73 -13.21 1.99
CA MET A 523 3.67 -13.26 3.14
C MET A 523 4.83 -12.29 2.96
N GLU A 524 5.33 -12.15 1.75
CA GLU A 524 6.42 -11.23 1.41
C GLU A 524 6.00 -9.77 1.67
N ARG A 525 4.86 -9.36 1.11
CA ARG A 525 4.30 -8.02 1.32
C ARG A 525 3.95 -7.79 2.79
N PHE A 526 3.34 -8.76 3.43
CA PHE A 526 2.96 -8.66 4.84
C PHE A 526 4.19 -8.46 5.74
N ILE A 527 5.25 -9.24 5.54
CA ILE A 527 6.51 -9.11 6.30
C ILE A 527 7.17 -7.77 6.01
N ALA A 528 7.17 -7.28 4.76
CA ALA A 528 7.67 -5.93 4.45
C ALA A 528 6.95 -4.86 5.28
N ILE A 529 5.62 -4.89 5.27
CA ILE A 529 4.80 -3.93 6.00
C ILE A 529 5.01 -4.08 7.51
N LEU A 530 5.12 -5.29 8.02
CA LEU A 530 5.38 -5.56 9.42
C LEU A 530 6.76 -5.01 9.86
N ILE A 531 7.81 -5.18 9.05
CA ILE A 531 9.13 -4.59 9.29
C ILE A 531 9.02 -3.07 9.40
N GLU A 532 8.33 -2.42 8.47
CA GLU A 532 8.18 -0.97 8.43
C GLU A 532 7.28 -0.45 9.56
N HIS A 533 6.19 -1.16 9.86
CA HIS A 533 5.26 -0.83 10.95
C HIS A 533 5.95 -0.88 12.32
N THR A 534 6.71 -1.93 12.58
CA THR A 534 7.41 -2.14 13.85
C THR A 534 8.81 -1.51 13.90
N ALA A 535 9.30 -0.94 12.79
CA ALA A 535 10.69 -0.52 12.63
C ALA A 535 11.69 -1.66 12.95
N GLY A 536 11.33 -2.90 12.64
CA GLY A 536 12.11 -4.11 12.93
C GLY A 536 12.05 -4.61 14.39
N LYS A 537 11.27 -3.95 15.26
CA LYS A 537 11.02 -4.39 16.63
C LYS A 537 9.75 -5.23 16.68
N PHE A 538 9.85 -6.47 16.23
CA PHE A 538 8.70 -7.38 16.19
C PHE A 538 8.14 -7.69 17.58
N PRO A 539 6.86 -8.07 17.72
CA PRO A 539 6.34 -8.64 18.95
C PRO A 539 7.21 -9.78 19.46
N LEU A 540 7.40 -9.89 20.77
CA LEU A 540 8.37 -10.81 21.38
C LEU A 540 8.16 -12.28 20.95
N TRP A 541 6.90 -12.72 20.79
CA TRP A 541 6.57 -14.08 20.31
C TRP A 541 7.07 -14.35 18.89
N LEU A 542 7.20 -13.29 18.08
CA LEU A 542 7.57 -13.37 16.67
C LEU A 542 9.07 -13.15 16.44
N MET A 543 9.79 -12.50 17.39
CA MET A 543 11.23 -12.26 17.23
C MET A 543 11.98 -13.56 16.89
N PRO A 544 12.87 -13.55 15.87
CA PRO A 544 13.74 -14.69 15.59
C PRO A 544 14.56 -15.09 16.81
N GLU A 545 15.14 -14.11 17.47
CA GLU A 545 15.94 -14.21 18.69
C GLU A 545 15.32 -13.33 19.76
N GLN A 546 14.87 -13.93 20.87
CA GLN A 546 14.22 -13.20 21.98
C GLN A 546 15.26 -12.64 22.94
N ALA A 547 16.40 -13.30 23.05
CA ALA A 547 17.49 -12.89 23.93
C ALA A 547 18.86 -13.17 23.31
N ILE A 548 19.85 -12.42 23.75
CA ILE A 548 21.26 -12.70 23.49
C ILE A 548 22.04 -12.74 24.80
N ILE A 549 22.82 -13.80 25.02
CA ILE A 549 23.67 -13.97 26.19
C ILE A 549 25.01 -13.33 25.90
N LEU A 550 25.41 -12.37 26.72
CA LEU A 550 26.64 -11.60 26.60
C LEU A 550 27.58 -11.97 27.73
N SER A 551 28.59 -12.79 27.45
CA SER A 551 29.62 -13.11 28.46
C SER A 551 30.61 -11.95 28.64
N LEU A 552 30.95 -11.64 29.88
CA LEU A 552 31.94 -10.59 30.23
C LEU A 552 33.36 -10.98 29.81
N SER A 553 33.66 -12.28 29.76
CA SER A 553 34.93 -12.83 29.27
C SER A 553 34.75 -14.30 28.89
N GLU A 554 35.73 -14.88 28.19
CA GLU A 554 35.80 -16.31 27.83
C GLU A 554 35.68 -17.23 29.04
N LYS A 555 36.11 -16.79 30.23
CA LYS A 555 36.01 -17.54 31.48
C LYS A 555 34.58 -18.00 31.79
N TYR A 556 33.57 -17.22 31.39
CA TYR A 556 32.15 -17.49 31.67
C TYR A 556 31.40 -18.17 30.51
N GLU A 557 32.10 -18.66 29.50
CA GLU A 557 31.49 -19.33 28.34
C GLU A 557 30.76 -20.62 28.74
N ILE A 558 31.28 -21.38 29.70
CA ILE A 558 30.65 -22.61 30.19
C ILE A 558 29.32 -22.27 30.85
N TYR A 559 29.29 -21.21 31.65
CA TYR A 559 28.06 -20.75 32.27
C TYR A 559 27.06 -20.19 31.25
N ALA A 560 27.51 -19.42 30.26
CA ALA A 560 26.68 -18.94 29.16
C ALA A 560 26.02 -20.09 28.40
N LYS A 561 26.73 -21.19 28.10
CA LYS A 561 26.18 -22.39 27.47
C LYS A 561 25.13 -23.08 28.34
N LYS A 562 25.38 -23.14 29.68
CA LYS A 562 24.40 -23.65 30.65
C LYS A 562 23.11 -22.79 30.65
N VAL A 563 23.25 -21.47 30.66
CA VAL A 563 22.11 -20.53 30.57
C VAL A 563 21.34 -20.75 29.27
N LEU A 564 22.02 -20.88 28.12
CA LEU A 564 21.37 -21.14 26.84
C LEU A 564 20.53 -22.43 26.90
N SER A 565 21.10 -23.54 27.37
CA SER A 565 20.38 -24.82 27.50
C SER A 565 19.16 -24.73 28.43
N LEU A 566 19.24 -23.95 29.52
CA LEU A 566 18.10 -23.72 30.39
C LEU A 566 17.01 -22.86 29.72
N LEU A 567 17.38 -21.84 28.93
CA LEU A 567 16.42 -21.04 28.16
C LEU A 567 15.73 -21.89 27.08
N GLU A 568 16.45 -22.78 26.41
CA GLU A 568 15.89 -23.73 25.45
C GLU A 568 14.83 -24.63 26.08
N ASN A 569 15.03 -25.10 27.33
CA ASN A 569 14.04 -25.89 28.06
C ASN A 569 12.73 -25.10 28.32
N HIS A 570 12.81 -23.77 28.37
CA HIS A 570 11.64 -22.87 28.47
C HIS A 570 11.14 -22.37 27.11
N GLU A 571 11.60 -22.96 26.00
CA GLU A 571 11.26 -22.56 24.61
C GLU A 571 11.63 -21.09 24.28
N ILE A 572 12.59 -20.51 25.01
CA ILE A 572 13.08 -19.16 24.77
C ILE A 572 14.25 -19.22 23.76
N ARG A 573 14.10 -18.51 22.67
CA ARG A 573 15.09 -18.45 21.60
C ARG A 573 16.19 -17.46 21.93
N ALA A 574 17.37 -17.97 22.24
CA ALA A 574 18.52 -17.16 22.58
C ALA A 574 19.76 -17.55 21.79
N LEU A 575 20.69 -16.62 21.64
CA LEU A 575 22.02 -16.84 21.09
C LEU A 575 23.07 -16.47 22.14
N ILE A 576 24.32 -16.95 21.94
CA ILE A 576 25.46 -16.52 22.75
C ILE A 576 26.37 -15.66 21.86
N ASP A 577 26.74 -14.49 22.33
CA ASP A 577 27.86 -13.72 21.77
C ASP A 577 29.16 -14.08 22.50
N ASN A 578 29.88 -15.00 21.90
CA ASN A 578 31.18 -15.49 22.42
C ASN A 578 32.38 -14.78 21.79
N ARG A 579 32.17 -13.71 21.02
CA ARG A 579 33.27 -12.95 20.42
C ARG A 579 34.16 -12.33 21.48
N ASN A 580 35.46 -12.28 21.23
CA ASN A 580 36.41 -11.58 22.09
C ASN A 580 36.34 -10.05 21.88
N GLU A 581 35.26 -9.45 22.37
CA GLU A 581 34.93 -8.03 22.24
C GLU A 581 34.51 -7.44 23.59
N THR A 582 34.62 -6.13 23.73
CA THR A 582 34.16 -5.44 24.95
C THR A 582 32.64 -5.57 25.09
N ILE A 583 32.16 -5.66 26.33
CA ILE A 583 30.72 -5.75 26.63
C ILE A 583 29.94 -4.58 26.03
N GLY A 584 30.51 -3.38 26.01
CA GLY A 584 29.88 -2.20 25.39
C GLY A 584 29.66 -2.35 23.88
N LYS A 585 30.60 -3.03 23.19
CA LYS A 585 30.44 -3.33 21.75
C LYS A 585 29.40 -4.41 21.52
N LYS A 586 29.42 -5.50 22.30
CA LYS A 586 28.41 -6.56 22.25
C LYS A 586 26.98 -6.01 22.48
N ILE A 587 26.81 -5.13 23.48
CA ILE A 587 25.53 -4.45 23.73
C ILE A 587 25.11 -3.61 22.52
N ARG A 588 26.02 -2.79 21.95
CA ARG A 588 25.72 -1.97 20.78
C ARG A 588 25.27 -2.81 19.59
N ASP A 589 25.98 -3.91 19.33
CA ASP A 589 25.65 -4.81 18.22
C ASP A 589 24.27 -5.46 18.43
N ALA A 590 23.95 -5.88 19.66
CA ALA A 590 22.62 -6.41 20.02
C ALA A 590 21.51 -5.36 19.89
N GLU A 591 21.76 -4.10 20.26
CA GLU A 591 20.86 -2.98 20.05
C GLU A 591 20.61 -2.72 18.55
N MET A 592 21.63 -2.80 17.71
CA MET A 592 21.48 -2.67 16.26
C MET A 592 20.64 -3.80 15.66
N GLN A 593 20.77 -5.01 16.18
CA GLN A 593 19.97 -6.18 15.77
C GLN A 593 18.56 -6.17 16.37
N LYS A 594 18.17 -5.15 17.15
CA LYS A 594 16.85 -5.03 17.81
C LYS A 594 16.53 -6.19 18.75
N THR A 595 17.55 -6.86 19.30
CA THR A 595 17.34 -8.01 20.21
C THR A 595 16.64 -7.55 21.48
N PRO A 596 15.47 -8.10 21.84
CA PRO A 596 14.66 -7.60 22.96
C PRO A 596 15.35 -7.64 24.31
N PHE A 597 16.06 -8.73 24.59
CA PHE A 597 16.76 -8.93 25.85
C PHE A 597 18.24 -9.22 25.64
N MET A 598 19.09 -8.55 26.39
CA MET A 598 20.51 -8.82 26.53
C MET A 598 20.74 -9.39 27.92
N LEU A 599 21.23 -10.62 28.01
CA LEU A 599 21.46 -11.36 29.25
C LEU A 599 22.97 -11.35 29.53
N ILE A 600 23.40 -10.50 30.45
CA ILE A 600 24.80 -10.36 30.80
C ILE A 600 25.16 -11.42 31.84
N VAL A 601 26.25 -12.12 31.60
CA VAL A 601 26.77 -13.16 32.52
C VAL A 601 28.23 -12.92 32.83
N GLY A 602 28.54 -12.96 34.14
CA GLY A 602 29.87 -12.75 34.68
C GLY A 602 30.05 -13.57 35.96
N GLU A 603 30.99 -13.13 36.83
CA GLU A 603 31.35 -13.84 38.07
C GLU A 603 30.19 -13.90 39.08
N GLU A 604 29.46 -12.81 39.25
CA GLU A 604 28.34 -12.75 40.19
C GLU A 604 27.19 -13.64 39.74
N GLU A 605 26.86 -13.58 38.42
CA GLU A 605 25.78 -14.37 37.84
C GLU A 605 26.10 -15.87 37.91
N GLU A 606 27.33 -16.28 37.56
CA GLU A 606 27.75 -17.69 37.65
C GLU A 606 27.69 -18.20 39.10
N ARG A 607 28.17 -17.40 40.07
CA ARG A 607 28.18 -17.78 41.51
C ARG A 607 26.76 -17.93 42.05
N ASN A 608 25.86 -17.03 41.66
CA ASN A 608 24.50 -16.96 42.19
C ASN A 608 23.50 -17.79 41.37
N GLY A 609 23.89 -18.32 40.21
CA GLY A 609 22.99 -19.01 39.28
C GLY A 609 21.96 -18.10 38.63
N THR A 610 22.30 -16.82 38.40
CA THR A 610 21.41 -15.78 37.87
C THR A 610 21.86 -15.24 36.52
N ILE A 611 21.09 -14.34 35.95
CA ILE A 611 21.43 -13.53 34.76
C ILE A 611 21.09 -12.08 35.03
N SER A 612 21.88 -11.15 34.48
CA SER A 612 21.59 -9.71 34.55
C SER A 612 20.91 -9.26 33.26
N ILE A 613 19.63 -8.86 33.35
CA ILE A 613 18.79 -8.48 32.18
C ILE A 613 19.01 -7.00 31.85
N ARG A 614 19.24 -6.75 30.54
CA ARG A 614 19.15 -5.43 29.93
C ARG A 614 18.13 -5.51 28.77
N ARG A 615 17.22 -4.55 28.69
CA ARG A 615 16.24 -4.46 27.59
C ARG A 615 16.77 -3.60 26.44
N HIS A 616 16.34 -3.89 25.23
CA HIS A 616 16.59 -3.03 24.06
C HIS A 616 16.07 -1.61 24.29
N GLY A 617 16.92 -0.61 24.01
CA GLY A 617 16.59 0.82 24.18
C GLY A 617 16.62 1.29 25.63
N GLN A 618 17.08 0.49 26.58
CA GLN A 618 17.20 0.87 27.98
C GLN A 618 18.37 1.85 28.17
N GLU A 619 18.08 3.06 28.60
CA GLU A 619 19.08 4.05 28.98
C GLU A 619 19.58 3.77 30.42
N GLY A 620 20.90 3.96 30.64
CA GLY A 620 21.51 3.80 31.97
C GLY A 620 22.07 2.41 32.29
N LYS A 621 22.56 2.23 33.51
CA LYS A 621 23.29 1.02 33.96
C LYS A 621 22.45 0.08 34.86
N GLY A 622 21.16 0.29 34.97
CA GLY A 622 20.32 -0.48 35.89
C GLY A 622 19.94 -1.85 35.29
N ASN A 623 20.86 -2.84 35.40
CA ASN A 623 20.51 -4.22 35.08
C ASN A 623 19.78 -4.85 36.27
N VAL A 624 18.78 -5.69 35.99
CA VAL A 624 18.06 -6.45 37.02
C VAL A 624 18.58 -7.88 37.00
N SER A 625 19.08 -8.37 38.15
CA SER A 625 19.53 -9.75 38.27
C SER A 625 18.35 -10.64 38.67
N VAL A 626 18.13 -11.72 37.92
CA VAL A 626 17.02 -12.67 38.11
C VAL A 626 17.48 -14.11 37.84
N THR A 627 16.71 -15.07 38.34
CA THR A 627 16.89 -16.48 37.95
C THR A 627 16.37 -16.74 36.54
N ILE A 628 16.69 -17.90 35.96
CA ILE A 628 16.20 -18.30 34.63
C ILE A 628 14.66 -18.47 34.63
N GLU A 629 14.12 -19.02 35.71
CA GLU A 629 12.68 -19.24 35.89
C GLU A 629 11.93 -17.90 35.96
N GLU A 630 12.46 -16.92 36.70
CA GLU A 630 11.90 -15.56 36.75
C GLU A 630 11.93 -14.88 35.36
N PHE A 631 13.05 -15.03 34.65
CA PHE A 631 13.15 -14.52 33.28
C PHE A 631 12.16 -15.18 32.34
N ALA A 632 12.02 -16.51 32.42
CA ALA A 632 11.05 -17.23 31.62
C ALA A 632 9.61 -16.78 31.91
N ALA A 633 9.28 -16.51 33.17
CA ALA A 633 7.99 -15.95 33.56
C ALA A 633 7.75 -14.56 32.93
N ILE A 634 8.76 -13.69 32.97
CA ILE A 634 8.72 -12.35 32.32
C ILE A 634 8.44 -12.48 30.82
N VAL A 635 9.18 -13.34 30.11
CA VAL A 635 9.01 -13.57 28.67
C VAL A 635 7.60 -14.09 28.36
N ASN A 636 7.13 -15.10 29.10
CA ASN A 636 5.82 -15.69 28.89
C ASN A 636 4.67 -14.71 29.18
N GLU A 637 4.80 -13.89 30.23
CA GLU A 637 3.82 -12.86 30.55
C GLU A 637 3.74 -11.81 29.40
N GLU A 638 4.88 -11.36 28.88
CA GLU A 638 4.93 -10.39 27.80
C GLU A 638 4.34 -10.96 26.50
N ILE A 639 4.63 -12.21 26.18
CA ILE A 639 4.03 -12.91 25.03
C ILE A 639 2.51 -13.01 25.20
N SER A 640 2.01 -13.38 26.36
CA SER A 640 0.57 -13.55 26.62
C SER A 640 -0.24 -12.26 26.52
N LYS A 641 0.39 -11.10 26.76
CA LYS A 641 -0.24 -9.78 26.59
C LYS A 641 -0.52 -9.43 25.12
N THR A 642 0.32 -9.91 24.21
CA THR A 642 0.25 -9.60 22.79
C THR A 642 -0.42 -10.71 21.97
N LEU A 643 -0.09 -11.97 22.28
CA LEU A 643 -0.61 -13.12 21.58
C LEU A 643 -1.85 -13.67 22.28
N LYS A 644 -3.03 -13.18 21.90
CA LYS A 644 -4.31 -13.69 22.39
C LYS A 644 -4.58 -15.10 21.87
N VAL A 645 -5.36 -15.90 22.61
CA VAL A 645 -5.79 -17.22 22.14
C VAL A 645 -6.98 -17.02 21.21
N PHE A 646 -6.91 -17.55 20.00
CA PHE A 646 -8.06 -17.57 19.08
C PHE A 646 -9.17 -18.43 19.70
N THR A 647 -10.36 -17.86 19.81
CA THR A 647 -11.58 -18.56 20.25
C THR A 647 -12.57 -18.52 19.11
N VAL A 648 -13.12 -19.69 18.75
CA VAL A 648 -14.16 -19.86 17.72
C VAL A 648 -15.52 -19.54 18.33
#